data_528e8f07525f797fbb98bd1739c81029
#
_entry.id   528e8f07525f797fbb98bd1739c81029
#
_cell.length_a   1.000
_cell.length_b   1.000
_cell.length_c   1.000
_cell.angle_alpha   90.00
_cell.angle_beta   90.00
_cell.angle_gamma   90.00
#
_symmetry.space_group_name_H-M   'P 1'
#
loop_
_entity.id
_entity.type
_entity.pdbx_description
1 polymer ?
#
loop_
_entity_poly.entity_id
_entity_poly.type
_entity_poly.pdbx_seq_one_letter_code
_entity_poly.pdbx_strand_id
1 'polypeptide(L)'
;VLKEEEKFLKALDVSYSYNLAKKMEKPGTNPVLGFRTAGSGAEFEVGEMLAREMRDIGLSDVVKDRVEVDAWDFHHAVLSFRDRQGREWSFQLGAYQTQFDTQGPKTYSLVYAGKGTARDYEGLDVRDKLVLVDINQRDEWWINFPVYQAKLKGAAALIAVQDQGYGEVDDEALNAQDIAGPADAPAFSISRADARVLKEKMERGEILVSFDAKSLVREKSGTYNIVGRIPGRNTKKSILLSAHYDSYFSGFQDDNTAVSMMLGIARALVKSGFQPKYNLIFCAMAAEEWGVINSKYDWSTGAYEEIFTVRPQWRGQVIADLNFELPAFAHGKKDGVRCTYEYESFLKEFVSGVSPDKTVYPEGIEVLCPIETWSDDFSMAIGGIPSMVNDFASGEFMETHYHSQFDNEEFYDEEVYRFHHEFYGRLVLALDRLAVVPLDFSRLFSAVKESEDQGLWKRANADGRKLLEEASRGEALGKGIYDQISRINLRYRKMLEEGRQEEAERLFAACEPLQEKLLYAFYKEQDYFVRLNWHDEVLFPQQAVRRNLEAIYQALDCLEAGNIRQCLEYVYSIDNNRYAFEFDREVFDYFTGYVLDQPADRLKWGTGRIIHHENLFRLVEELKKRAENEGQEVQNLEEQLKELTAVAESQAACYRDDLRYMTEASKKIGLLLEKCREMARSEEIQTYGE
;
A
#
# COMPACT_ATOMS: atom_id res chain seq x y z
N VAL A 1 31.67 14.54 8.28
CA VAL A 1 30.79 14.98 7.17
C VAL A 1 31.65 15.12 5.92
N LEU A 2 31.29 14.42 4.87
CA LEU A 2 32.04 14.43 3.60
C LEU A 2 31.79 15.75 2.86
N LYS A 3 32.78 16.23 2.12
CA LYS A 3 32.68 17.50 1.37
C LYS A 3 31.46 17.56 0.42
N GLU A 4 31.07 16.43 -0.16
CA GLU A 4 29.90 16.33 -1.03
C GLU A 4 28.59 16.46 -0.25
N GLU A 5 28.50 15.82 0.91
CA GLU A 5 27.38 15.93 1.82
C GLU A 5 27.18 17.35 2.34
N GLU A 6 28.28 18.05 2.74
CA GLU A 6 28.19 19.45 3.14
C GLU A 6 27.68 20.37 2.01
N LYS A 7 28.11 20.11 0.77
CA LYS A 7 27.63 20.88 -0.38
C LYS A 7 26.17 20.62 -0.64
N PHE A 8 25.74 19.36 -0.55
CA PHE A 8 24.34 18.96 -0.69
C PHE A 8 23.47 19.66 0.36
N LEU A 9 23.83 19.56 1.65
CA LEU A 9 23.08 20.18 2.75
C LEU A 9 22.97 21.71 2.59
N LYS A 10 24.04 22.37 2.13
CA LYS A 10 24.01 23.82 1.83
C LYS A 10 23.13 24.19 0.64
N ALA A 11 22.91 23.26 -0.28
CA ALA A 11 22.11 23.48 -1.48
C ALA A 11 20.61 23.19 -1.26
N LEU A 12 20.24 22.52 -0.15
CA LEU A 12 18.85 22.23 0.20
C LEU A 12 18.06 23.52 0.42
N ASP A 13 16.82 23.48 -0.09
CA ASP A 13 15.88 24.59 -0.03
C ASP A 13 14.47 24.04 0.20
N VAL A 14 14.12 23.88 1.46
CA VAL A 14 12.83 23.34 1.87
C VAL A 14 11.66 24.24 1.43
N SER A 15 11.90 25.55 1.35
CA SER A 15 10.91 26.50 0.84
C SER A 15 10.55 26.25 -0.63
N TYR A 16 11.49 25.78 -1.44
CA TYR A 16 11.21 25.35 -2.82
C TYR A 16 10.21 24.19 -2.83
N SER A 17 10.45 23.17 -2.00
CA SER A 17 9.57 21.99 -1.91
C SER A 17 8.18 22.38 -1.39
N TYR A 18 8.09 23.19 -0.34
CA TYR A 18 6.81 23.71 0.15
C TYR A 18 6.04 24.46 -0.96
N ASN A 19 6.70 25.37 -1.66
CA ASN A 19 6.05 26.16 -2.70
C ASN A 19 5.61 25.30 -3.90
N LEU A 20 6.35 24.25 -4.25
CA LEU A 20 5.96 23.31 -5.29
C LEU A 20 4.72 22.49 -4.86
N ALA A 21 4.68 22.00 -3.62
CA ALA A 21 3.51 21.32 -3.06
C ALA A 21 2.26 22.21 -3.10
N LYS A 22 2.40 23.50 -2.76
CA LYS A 22 1.32 24.50 -2.86
C LYS A 22 0.87 24.78 -4.30
N LYS A 23 1.75 24.70 -5.27
CA LYS A 23 1.37 24.83 -6.69
C LYS A 23 0.58 23.61 -7.16
N MET A 24 0.91 22.42 -6.69
CA MET A 24 0.24 21.17 -7.06
C MET A 24 -1.19 21.07 -6.52
N GLU A 25 -1.55 21.80 -5.47
CA GLU A 25 -2.94 21.88 -4.96
C GLU A 25 -3.93 22.54 -5.94
N LYS A 26 -3.45 23.37 -6.86
CA LYS A 26 -4.33 24.25 -7.68
C LYS A 26 -5.14 23.51 -8.73
N PRO A 27 -4.57 22.59 -9.54
CA PRO A 27 -5.36 21.81 -10.49
C PRO A 27 -6.25 20.81 -9.78
N GLY A 28 -7.54 20.81 -10.17
CA GLY A 28 -8.54 19.89 -9.65
C GLY A 28 -9.72 19.77 -10.60
N THR A 29 -10.35 18.62 -10.69
CA THR A 29 -11.53 18.39 -11.51
C THR A 29 -12.82 18.93 -10.86
N ASN A 30 -12.83 18.96 -9.53
CA ASN A 30 -13.90 19.61 -8.75
C ASN A 30 -13.42 21.01 -8.33
N PRO A 31 -14.17 22.08 -8.68
CA PRO A 31 -13.71 23.46 -8.45
C PRO A 31 -13.69 23.88 -6.97
N VAL A 32 -14.33 23.10 -6.08
CA VAL A 32 -14.39 23.38 -4.65
C VAL A 32 -13.46 22.45 -3.86
N LEU A 33 -13.48 21.17 -4.19
CA LEU A 33 -12.81 20.14 -3.41
C LEU A 33 -11.45 19.71 -3.97
N GLY A 34 -11.12 20.07 -5.21
CA GLY A 34 -9.89 19.62 -5.87
C GLY A 34 -10.10 18.34 -6.68
N PHE A 35 -9.58 17.24 -6.24
CA PHE A 35 -9.51 15.93 -6.92
C PHE A 35 -8.60 15.92 -8.15
N ARG A 36 -7.53 15.16 -8.04
CA ARG A 36 -6.53 14.94 -9.09
C ARG A 36 -6.33 13.44 -9.27
N THR A 37 -7.39 12.79 -9.70
CA THR A 37 -7.49 11.33 -9.76
C THR A 37 -6.90 10.74 -11.04
N ALA A 38 -6.70 9.44 -11.06
CA ALA A 38 -6.10 8.71 -12.16
C ALA A 38 -6.69 9.05 -13.54
N GLY A 39 -5.85 9.46 -14.47
CA GLY A 39 -6.24 9.77 -15.85
C GLY A 39 -7.12 11.01 -16.00
N SER A 40 -7.27 11.82 -14.96
CA SER A 40 -8.02 13.08 -15.01
C SER A 40 -7.23 14.20 -15.71
N GLY A 41 -7.96 15.22 -16.18
CA GLY A 41 -7.34 16.41 -16.73
C GLY A 41 -6.45 17.15 -15.73
N ALA A 42 -6.81 17.14 -14.44
CA ALA A 42 -6.02 17.71 -13.36
C ALA A 42 -4.70 16.96 -13.13
N GLU A 43 -4.73 15.62 -13.18
CA GLU A 43 -3.50 14.82 -13.11
C GLU A 43 -2.58 15.12 -14.30
N PHE A 44 -3.10 15.22 -15.52
CA PHE A 44 -2.31 15.59 -16.68
C PHE A 44 -1.69 16.99 -16.54
N GLU A 45 -2.41 17.97 -16.01
CA GLU A 45 -1.91 19.32 -15.78
C GLU A 45 -0.73 19.34 -14.81
N VAL A 46 -0.85 18.62 -13.69
CA VAL A 46 0.24 18.49 -12.70
C VAL A 46 1.41 17.70 -13.30
N GLY A 47 1.15 16.63 -14.05
CA GLY A 47 2.20 15.88 -14.76
C GLY A 47 3.02 16.75 -15.70
N GLU A 48 2.38 17.65 -16.46
CA GLU A 48 3.09 18.63 -17.31
C GLU A 48 3.87 19.66 -16.48
N MET A 49 3.32 20.08 -15.34
CA MET A 49 4.02 20.96 -14.39
C MET A 49 5.30 20.28 -13.88
N LEU A 50 5.21 19.04 -13.43
CA LEU A 50 6.34 18.27 -12.91
C LEU A 50 7.40 17.99 -13.98
N ALA A 51 7.00 17.70 -15.22
CA ALA A 51 7.93 17.54 -16.33
C ALA A 51 8.72 18.83 -16.61
N ARG A 52 8.08 19.99 -16.51
CA ARG A 52 8.77 21.29 -16.61
C ARG A 52 9.71 21.52 -15.44
N GLU A 53 9.25 21.31 -14.20
CA GLU A 53 10.10 21.45 -12.99
C GLU A 53 11.34 20.55 -13.06
N MET A 54 11.21 19.31 -13.51
CA MET A 54 12.36 18.40 -13.70
C MET A 54 13.37 18.98 -14.71
N ARG A 55 12.89 19.54 -15.83
CA ARG A 55 13.78 20.20 -16.82
C ARG A 55 14.43 21.45 -16.25
N ASP A 56 13.69 22.27 -15.52
CA ASP A 56 14.19 23.52 -14.93
C ASP A 56 15.20 23.24 -13.80
N ILE A 57 15.07 22.14 -13.07
CA ILE A 57 16.09 21.64 -12.14
C ILE A 57 17.38 21.24 -12.87
N GLY A 58 17.28 20.83 -14.12
CA GLY A 58 18.39 20.34 -14.93
C GLY A 58 18.50 18.82 -15.01
N LEU A 59 17.42 18.09 -14.77
CA LEU A 59 17.36 16.65 -14.97
C LEU A 59 17.42 16.32 -16.48
N SER A 60 18.13 15.26 -16.80
CA SER A 60 18.24 14.73 -18.17
C SER A 60 17.10 13.74 -18.47
N ASP A 61 16.83 13.53 -19.76
CA ASP A 61 15.90 12.51 -20.27
C ASP A 61 14.52 12.55 -19.58
N VAL A 62 13.99 13.76 -19.41
CA VAL A 62 12.65 13.93 -18.85
C VAL A 62 11.62 13.43 -19.85
N VAL A 63 10.93 12.36 -19.48
CA VAL A 63 9.93 11.67 -20.30
C VAL A 63 8.64 11.45 -19.52
N LYS A 64 7.57 11.22 -20.26
CA LYS A 64 6.27 10.80 -19.74
C LYS A 64 6.02 9.36 -20.17
N ASP A 65 6.10 8.44 -19.26
CA ASP A 65 5.84 7.03 -19.50
C ASP A 65 4.35 6.75 -19.39
N ARG A 66 3.75 6.37 -20.51
CA ARG A 66 2.31 6.09 -20.54
C ARG A 66 2.00 4.75 -19.89
N VAL A 67 1.10 4.76 -18.92
CA VAL A 67 0.56 3.58 -18.25
C VAL A 67 -0.94 3.46 -18.50
N GLU A 68 -1.45 2.23 -18.60
CA GLU A 68 -2.88 1.98 -18.72
C GLU A 68 -3.54 2.00 -17.34
N VAL A 69 -4.60 2.78 -17.23
CA VAL A 69 -5.44 2.87 -16.02
C VAL A 69 -6.90 3.03 -16.41
N ASP A 70 -7.80 2.70 -15.50
CA ASP A 70 -9.18 3.14 -15.58
C ASP A 70 -9.25 4.56 -15.04
N ALA A 71 -9.62 5.52 -15.86
CA ALA A 71 -9.60 6.92 -15.48
C ALA A 71 -10.87 7.31 -14.72
N TRP A 72 -10.72 8.24 -13.76
CA TRP A 72 -11.82 8.79 -13.00
C TRP A 72 -11.75 10.32 -12.93
N ASP A 73 -12.88 10.98 -13.26
CA ASP A 73 -13.07 12.42 -13.12
C ASP A 73 -14.27 12.70 -12.21
N PHE A 74 -14.05 13.31 -11.06
CA PHE A 74 -15.11 13.80 -10.20
C PHE A 74 -15.30 15.30 -10.39
N HIS A 75 -16.46 15.72 -10.92
CA HIS A 75 -16.74 17.13 -11.22
C HIS A 75 -17.51 17.84 -10.10
N HIS A 76 -18.60 17.26 -9.64
CA HIS A 76 -19.41 17.82 -8.54
C HIS A 76 -20.42 16.80 -8.01
N ALA A 77 -20.85 17.02 -6.78
CA ALA A 77 -22.04 16.40 -6.20
C ALA A 77 -22.65 17.37 -5.16
N VAL A 78 -23.85 17.82 -5.42
CA VAL A 78 -24.58 18.75 -4.57
C VAL A 78 -25.96 18.20 -4.26
N LEU A 79 -26.27 18.08 -2.98
CA LEU A 79 -27.58 17.66 -2.49
C LEU A 79 -28.28 18.85 -1.83
N SER A 80 -29.48 19.17 -2.26
CA SER A 80 -30.24 20.28 -1.72
C SER A 80 -31.71 19.92 -1.48
N PHE A 81 -32.32 20.56 -0.53
CA PHE A 81 -33.75 20.40 -0.26
C PHE A 81 -34.30 21.61 0.51
N ARG A 82 -35.62 21.72 0.47
CA ARG A 82 -36.35 22.68 1.29
C ARG A 82 -37.11 21.95 2.41
N ASP A 83 -36.82 22.29 3.65
CA ASP A 83 -37.50 21.68 4.78
C ASP A 83 -38.96 22.19 4.94
N ARG A 84 -39.69 21.57 5.87
CA ARG A 84 -41.12 21.92 6.11
C ARG A 84 -41.33 23.34 6.61
N GLN A 85 -40.29 23.97 7.16
CA GLN A 85 -40.30 25.38 7.59
C GLN A 85 -39.98 26.33 6.44
N GLY A 86 -39.70 25.81 5.24
CA GLY A 86 -39.35 26.60 4.06
C GLY A 86 -37.86 26.98 3.99
N ARG A 87 -37.04 26.53 4.91
CA ARG A 87 -35.60 26.77 4.90
C ARG A 87 -34.93 25.91 3.83
N GLU A 88 -34.05 26.51 3.04
CA GLU A 88 -33.25 25.85 2.04
C GLU A 88 -31.94 25.34 2.65
N TRP A 89 -31.60 24.12 2.29
CA TRP A 89 -30.38 23.45 2.64
C TRP A 89 -29.62 23.01 1.38
N SER A 90 -28.30 23.13 1.40
CA SER A 90 -27.45 22.69 0.30
C SER A 90 -26.15 22.14 0.88
N PHE A 91 -25.80 20.94 0.48
CA PHE A 91 -24.63 20.20 0.96
C PHE A 91 -23.72 19.86 -0.21
N GLN A 92 -22.42 20.14 -0.03
CA GLN A 92 -21.38 19.68 -0.91
C GLN A 92 -21.00 18.25 -0.52
N LEU A 93 -21.04 17.30 -1.46
CA LEU A 93 -20.65 15.92 -1.25
C LEU A 93 -19.29 15.65 -1.89
N GLY A 94 -18.53 14.71 -1.28
CA GLY A 94 -17.42 14.04 -1.91
C GLY A 94 -17.89 12.84 -2.75
N ALA A 95 -16.97 12.17 -3.41
CA ALA A 95 -17.28 10.97 -4.19
C ALA A 95 -16.24 9.88 -3.97
N TYR A 96 -16.69 8.67 -4.18
CA TYR A 96 -15.87 7.50 -4.44
C TYR A 96 -15.83 7.27 -5.96
N GLN A 97 -14.89 6.46 -6.47
CA GLN A 97 -14.77 6.25 -7.92
C GLN A 97 -16.04 5.58 -8.48
N THR A 98 -16.84 6.35 -9.14
CA THR A 98 -18.15 5.91 -9.60
C THR A 98 -18.55 6.59 -10.89
N GLN A 99 -19.35 5.88 -11.70
CA GLN A 99 -19.98 6.41 -12.91
C GLN A 99 -21.39 6.88 -12.56
N PHE A 100 -21.60 8.19 -12.49
CA PHE A 100 -22.92 8.76 -12.22
C PHE A 100 -23.03 10.17 -12.81
N ASP A 101 -24.06 10.42 -13.60
CA ASP A 101 -24.31 11.75 -14.19
C ASP A 101 -25.80 12.02 -14.20
N THR A 102 -26.23 12.98 -13.43
CA THR A 102 -27.63 13.41 -13.36
C THR A 102 -28.03 14.32 -14.53
N GLN A 103 -27.05 14.83 -15.30
CA GLN A 103 -27.26 15.81 -16.38
C GLN A 103 -28.03 17.06 -15.90
N GLY A 104 -27.68 17.56 -14.75
CA GLY A 104 -28.35 18.63 -14.01
C GLY A 104 -29.17 18.12 -12.82
N PRO A 105 -29.73 19.02 -12.03
CA PRO A 105 -30.47 18.64 -10.82
C PRO A 105 -31.66 17.72 -11.10
N LYS A 106 -31.73 16.60 -10.37
CA LYS A 106 -32.86 15.66 -10.39
C LYS A 106 -33.44 15.47 -9.00
N THR A 107 -34.73 15.24 -8.92
CA THR A 107 -35.42 14.96 -7.66
C THR A 107 -35.38 13.47 -7.35
N TYR A 108 -34.97 13.14 -6.14
CA TYR A 108 -34.96 11.78 -5.57
C TYR A 108 -35.64 11.76 -4.21
N SER A 109 -36.20 10.62 -3.84
CA SER A 109 -36.44 10.31 -2.43
C SER A 109 -35.13 9.89 -1.78
N LEU A 110 -34.88 10.34 -0.56
CA LEU A 110 -33.75 9.96 0.28
C LEU A 110 -34.24 9.13 1.46
N VAL A 111 -33.64 7.93 1.63
CA VAL A 111 -33.99 6.95 2.67
C VAL A 111 -32.75 6.67 3.52
N TYR A 112 -32.93 6.51 4.83
CA TYR A 112 -31.85 6.08 5.72
C TYR A 112 -31.93 4.57 5.94
N ALA A 113 -30.82 3.87 5.71
CA ALA A 113 -30.70 2.42 5.81
C ALA A 113 -29.56 1.98 6.78
N GLY A 114 -29.49 2.61 7.94
CA GLY A 114 -28.56 2.18 9.00
C GLY A 114 -27.12 2.07 8.49
N LYS A 115 -26.53 0.89 8.61
CA LYS A 115 -25.19 0.55 8.10
C LYS A 115 -25.17 0.02 6.67
N GLY A 116 -26.33 -0.07 6.00
CA GLY A 116 -26.44 -0.60 4.65
C GLY A 116 -26.21 -2.12 4.55
N THR A 117 -26.37 -2.85 5.64
CA THR A 117 -26.30 -4.31 5.67
C THR A 117 -27.56 -4.97 5.10
N ALA A 118 -27.54 -6.26 4.83
CA ALA A 118 -28.71 -7.00 4.36
C ALA A 118 -29.95 -6.78 5.26
N ARG A 119 -29.74 -6.80 6.57
CA ARG A 119 -30.80 -6.60 7.57
C ARG A 119 -31.37 -5.19 7.56
N ASP A 120 -30.55 -4.18 7.31
CA ASP A 120 -30.99 -2.78 7.28
C ASP A 120 -31.96 -2.49 6.13
N TYR A 121 -31.95 -3.30 5.08
CA TYR A 121 -32.87 -3.18 3.94
C TYR A 121 -34.18 -3.97 4.11
N GLU A 122 -34.34 -4.77 5.18
CA GLU A 122 -35.58 -5.51 5.42
C GLU A 122 -36.78 -4.56 5.57
N GLY A 123 -37.77 -4.71 4.68
CA GLY A 123 -38.97 -3.87 4.67
C GLY A 123 -38.80 -2.47 4.09
N LEU A 124 -37.61 -2.10 3.58
CA LEU A 124 -37.38 -0.83 2.91
C LEU A 124 -37.51 -0.98 1.38
N ASP A 125 -38.26 -0.09 0.76
CA ASP A 125 -38.23 0.09 -0.71
C ASP A 125 -37.28 1.23 -1.05
N VAL A 126 -36.15 0.88 -1.64
CA VAL A 126 -35.08 1.84 -2.00
C VAL A 126 -34.90 1.98 -3.52
N ARG A 127 -35.77 1.36 -4.31
CA ARG A 127 -35.65 1.36 -5.77
C ARG A 127 -35.71 2.79 -6.31
N ASP A 128 -34.70 3.14 -7.13
CA ASP A 128 -34.52 4.47 -7.73
C ASP A 128 -34.41 5.62 -6.71
N LYS A 129 -34.09 5.32 -5.44
CA LYS A 129 -33.90 6.31 -4.38
C LYS A 129 -32.41 6.47 -4.04
N LEU A 130 -32.07 7.59 -3.40
CA LEU A 130 -30.80 7.75 -2.71
C LEU A 130 -30.87 7.10 -1.33
N VAL A 131 -29.79 6.43 -0.94
CA VAL A 131 -29.72 5.71 0.35
C VAL A 131 -28.60 6.29 1.19
N LEU A 132 -28.96 6.83 2.36
CA LEU A 132 -27.99 7.30 3.35
C LEU A 132 -27.61 6.13 4.28
N VAL A 133 -26.31 5.91 4.47
CA VAL A 133 -25.78 4.87 5.37
C VAL A 133 -24.63 5.39 6.21
N ASP A 134 -24.47 4.83 7.41
CA ASP A 134 -23.30 5.05 8.27
C ASP A 134 -22.27 3.97 8.01
N ILE A 135 -21.04 4.35 7.74
CA ILE A 135 -19.93 3.43 7.54
C ILE A 135 -18.88 3.58 8.63
N ASN A 136 -18.20 2.48 8.96
CA ASN A 136 -17.09 2.43 9.89
C ASN A 136 -15.86 1.83 9.19
N GLN A 137 -15.04 2.66 8.57
CA GLN A 137 -13.86 2.20 7.84
C GLN A 137 -12.69 1.82 8.77
N ARG A 138 -12.74 2.13 10.05
CA ARG A 138 -11.72 1.67 11.02
C ARG A 138 -11.84 0.17 11.32
N ASP A 139 -13.06 -0.27 11.68
CA ASP A 139 -13.29 -1.63 12.14
C ASP A 139 -13.82 -2.54 11.04
N GLU A 140 -14.50 -1.96 10.05
CA GLU A 140 -15.24 -2.65 9.00
C GLU A 140 -14.71 -2.33 7.60
N TRP A 141 -13.67 -1.56 7.50
CA TRP A 141 -12.81 -1.14 6.38
C TRP A 141 -13.46 -0.95 4.99
N TRP A 142 -14.40 -1.79 4.58
CA TRP A 142 -14.74 -1.98 3.17
C TRP A 142 -16.07 -1.32 2.80
N ILE A 143 -16.04 -0.08 2.36
CA ILE A 143 -17.20 0.64 1.84
C ILE A 143 -17.84 -0.03 0.61
N ASN A 144 -17.09 -0.82 -0.13
CA ASN A 144 -17.56 -1.56 -1.30
C ASN A 144 -18.72 -2.51 -1.01
N PHE A 145 -18.78 -3.13 0.18
CA PHE A 145 -19.88 -4.01 0.56
C PHE A 145 -21.23 -3.27 0.63
N PRO A 146 -21.42 -2.21 1.41
CA PRO A 146 -22.68 -1.47 1.43
C PRO A 146 -23.00 -0.80 0.08
N VAL A 147 -22.02 -0.40 -0.69
CA VAL A 147 -22.20 0.17 -2.03
C VAL A 147 -22.82 -0.86 -2.98
N TYR A 148 -22.28 -2.05 -3.05
CA TYR A 148 -22.81 -3.10 -3.91
C TYR A 148 -24.15 -3.65 -3.40
N GLN A 149 -24.33 -3.74 -2.08
CA GLN A 149 -25.62 -4.08 -1.46
C GLN A 149 -26.73 -3.10 -1.89
N ALA A 150 -26.45 -1.78 -1.83
CA ALA A 150 -27.41 -0.76 -2.28
C ALA A 150 -27.78 -0.93 -3.76
N LYS A 151 -26.78 -1.19 -4.62
CA LYS A 151 -27.00 -1.48 -6.04
C LYS A 151 -27.92 -2.68 -6.24
N LEU A 152 -27.70 -3.79 -5.55
CA LEU A 152 -28.52 -5.00 -5.65
C LEU A 152 -29.96 -4.76 -5.18
N LYS A 153 -30.18 -3.85 -4.23
CA LYS A 153 -31.52 -3.42 -3.79
C LYS A 153 -32.18 -2.42 -4.75
N GLY A 154 -31.49 -1.99 -5.81
CA GLY A 154 -32.01 -1.08 -6.82
C GLY A 154 -31.92 0.40 -6.47
N ALA A 155 -31.12 0.79 -5.48
CA ALA A 155 -30.86 2.17 -5.16
C ALA A 155 -30.22 2.94 -6.33
N ALA A 156 -30.57 4.22 -6.50
CA ALA A 156 -29.95 5.06 -7.52
C ALA A 156 -28.51 5.39 -7.18
N ALA A 157 -28.20 5.68 -5.91
CA ALA A 157 -26.86 5.87 -5.38
C ALA A 157 -26.86 5.72 -3.87
N LEU A 158 -25.68 5.36 -3.32
CA LEU A 158 -25.39 5.38 -1.91
C LEU A 158 -24.79 6.73 -1.52
N ILE A 159 -25.18 7.27 -0.37
CA ILE A 159 -24.54 8.41 0.29
C ILE A 159 -23.99 7.89 1.63
N ALA A 160 -22.69 7.88 1.78
CA ALA A 160 -22.02 7.33 2.94
C ALA A 160 -21.60 8.43 3.92
N VAL A 161 -21.89 8.20 5.19
CA VAL A 161 -21.41 9.01 6.31
C VAL A 161 -20.31 8.24 7.00
N GLN A 162 -19.12 8.80 7.12
CA GLN A 162 -18.05 8.23 7.92
C GLN A 162 -18.40 8.43 9.41
N ASP A 163 -18.98 7.43 10.05
CA ASP A 163 -19.33 7.47 11.48
C ASP A 163 -18.11 7.23 12.36
N GLN A 164 -17.37 6.19 12.03
CA GLN A 164 -16.02 5.91 12.54
C GLN A 164 -15.12 5.59 11.34
N GLY A 165 -13.86 5.41 11.56
CA GLY A 165 -12.95 5.11 10.49
C GLY A 165 -11.55 5.47 10.93
N TYR A 166 -10.96 6.49 10.37
CA TYR A 166 -9.67 7.01 10.79
C TYR A 166 -9.80 7.82 12.10
N GLY A 167 -10.21 7.18 13.20
CA GLY A 167 -10.30 7.78 14.50
C GLY A 167 -11.32 8.89 14.67
N GLU A 168 -10.90 10.04 15.14
CA GLU A 168 -11.73 11.20 15.41
C GLU A 168 -11.82 12.14 14.19
N VAL A 169 -12.41 11.65 13.11
CA VAL A 169 -12.64 12.44 11.90
C VAL A 169 -13.39 13.71 12.24
N ASP A 170 -12.95 14.84 11.68
CA ASP A 170 -13.65 16.13 11.81
C ASP A 170 -15.11 16.00 11.37
N ASP A 171 -16.02 16.65 12.09
CA ASP A 171 -17.46 16.59 11.83
C ASP A 171 -17.85 17.10 10.43
N GLU A 172 -17.05 17.98 9.84
CA GLU A 172 -17.27 18.55 8.51
C GLU A 172 -16.48 17.80 7.42
N ALA A 173 -15.67 16.79 7.78
CA ALA A 173 -14.89 16.05 6.83
C ALA A 173 -15.76 15.24 5.86
N LEU A 174 -15.42 15.36 4.59
CA LEU A 174 -15.81 14.44 3.53
C LEU A 174 -14.75 13.34 3.44
N ASN A 175 -15.18 12.13 3.15
CA ASN A 175 -14.26 11.04 2.90
C ASN A 175 -14.11 10.79 1.40
N ALA A 176 -12.93 10.38 0.97
CA ALA A 176 -12.70 9.74 -0.31
C ALA A 176 -11.91 8.45 -0.08
N GLN A 177 -12.22 7.46 -0.85
CA GLN A 177 -11.59 6.14 -0.84
C GLN A 177 -11.84 5.50 -2.19
N ASP A 178 -11.02 4.55 -2.56
CA ASP A 178 -11.28 3.65 -3.64
C ASP A 178 -12.54 2.80 -3.35
N ILE A 179 -13.28 2.46 -4.39
CA ILE A 179 -14.31 1.42 -4.34
C ILE A 179 -13.92 0.31 -5.30
N ALA A 180 -13.39 -0.76 -4.77
CA ALA A 180 -13.01 -1.93 -5.53
C ALA A 180 -14.26 -2.72 -6.00
N GLY A 181 -15.04 -2.14 -6.88
CA GLY A 181 -16.29 -2.71 -7.37
C GLY A 181 -16.67 -2.16 -8.76
N PRO A 182 -17.88 -2.50 -9.27
CA PRO A 182 -18.29 -2.00 -10.57
C PRO A 182 -18.57 -0.50 -10.56
N ALA A 183 -18.19 0.19 -11.64
CA ALA A 183 -18.36 1.63 -11.76
C ALA A 183 -19.83 2.08 -11.67
N ASP A 184 -20.77 1.22 -12.03
CA ASP A 184 -22.20 1.46 -12.01
C ASP A 184 -22.88 1.17 -10.67
N ALA A 185 -22.12 1.07 -9.58
CA ALA A 185 -22.59 1.09 -8.20
C ALA A 185 -22.24 2.47 -7.58
N PRO A 186 -23.07 3.52 -7.78
CA PRO A 186 -22.69 4.88 -7.43
C PRO A 186 -22.62 5.12 -5.93
N ALA A 187 -21.59 5.84 -5.48
CA ALA A 187 -21.42 6.23 -4.10
C ALA A 187 -20.79 7.61 -3.94
N PHE A 188 -21.29 8.35 -2.96
CA PHE A 188 -20.85 9.67 -2.59
C PHE A 188 -20.68 9.78 -1.08
N SER A 189 -19.84 10.69 -0.61
CA SER A 189 -19.62 10.92 0.81
C SER A 189 -20.28 12.23 1.26
N ILE A 190 -20.81 12.22 2.48
CA ILE A 190 -21.38 13.39 3.15
C ILE A 190 -20.75 13.53 4.54
N SER A 191 -20.57 14.78 5.02
CA SER A 191 -20.04 15.02 6.36
C SER A 191 -20.99 14.55 7.47
N ARG A 192 -20.44 14.24 8.64
CA ARG A 192 -21.24 13.90 9.82
C ARG A 192 -22.18 15.04 10.22
N ALA A 193 -21.71 16.29 10.13
CA ALA A 193 -22.51 17.48 10.44
C ALA A 193 -23.74 17.57 9.53
N ASP A 194 -23.56 17.45 8.22
CA ASP A 194 -24.64 17.53 7.25
C ASP A 194 -25.59 16.32 7.33
N ALA A 195 -25.04 15.14 7.55
CA ALA A 195 -25.82 13.92 7.75
C ALA A 195 -26.72 13.98 9.00
N ARG A 196 -26.27 14.60 10.10
CA ARG A 196 -27.13 14.86 11.27
C ARG A 196 -28.35 15.69 10.92
N VAL A 197 -28.17 16.75 10.11
CA VAL A 197 -29.29 17.56 9.62
C VAL A 197 -30.25 16.70 8.80
N LEU A 198 -29.74 15.91 7.87
CA LEU A 198 -30.60 15.01 7.06
C LEU A 198 -31.36 14.03 7.93
N LYS A 199 -30.70 13.34 8.86
CA LYS A 199 -31.31 12.36 9.75
C LYS A 199 -32.42 12.99 10.61
N GLU A 200 -32.21 14.21 11.14
CA GLU A 200 -33.24 14.94 11.87
C GLU A 200 -34.47 15.20 10.99
N LYS A 201 -34.28 15.64 9.74
CA LYS A 201 -35.39 15.88 8.81
C LYS A 201 -36.10 14.59 8.36
N MET A 202 -35.41 13.46 8.44
CA MET A 202 -35.90 12.12 8.08
C MET A 202 -36.58 11.37 9.22
N GLU A 203 -36.63 11.89 10.46
CA GLU A 203 -37.29 11.23 11.60
C GLU A 203 -38.74 10.78 11.33
N ARG A 204 -39.41 11.39 10.37
CA ARG A 204 -40.80 11.08 9.97
C ARG A 204 -40.88 10.29 8.66
N GLY A 205 -39.80 9.70 8.20
CA GLY A 205 -39.68 8.94 6.96
C GLY A 205 -38.83 9.63 5.91
N GLU A 206 -38.93 9.14 4.68
CA GLU A 206 -38.16 9.67 3.54
C GLU A 206 -38.46 11.13 3.23
N ILE A 207 -37.47 11.81 2.66
CA ILE A 207 -37.57 13.20 2.21
C ILE A 207 -37.26 13.32 0.72
N LEU A 208 -37.83 14.31 0.06
CA LEU A 208 -37.49 14.65 -1.32
C LEU A 208 -36.32 15.61 -1.34
N VAL A 209 -35.29 15.28 -2.13
CA VAL A 209 -34.08 16.07 -2.33
C VAL A 209 -33.83 16.31 -3.81
N SER A 210 -33.17 17.41 -4.12
CA SER A 210 -32.58 17.66 -5.42
C SER A 210 -31.12 17.23 -5.38
N PHE A 211 -30.70 16.38 -6.30
CA PHE A 211 -29.32 15.91 -6.39
C PHE A 211 -28.76 16.20 -7.78
N ASP A 212 -27.64 16.91 -7.81
CA ASP A 212 -26.90 17.24 -9.01
C ASP A 212 -25.46 16.72 -8.85
N ALA A 213 -25.12 15.70 -9.62
CA ALA A 213 -23.83 15.06 -9.53
C ALA A 213 -23.30 14.64 -10.88
N LYS A 214 -21.98 14.74 -11.04
CA LYS A 214 -21.24 14.26 -12.19
C LYS A 214 -19.91 13.65 -11.77
N SER A 215 -19.79 12.35 -11.95
CA SER A 215 -18.61 11.54 -11.74
C SER A 215 -18.50 10.53 -12.90
N LEU A 216 -17.35 10.48 -13.56
CA LEU A 216 -17.15 9.73 -14.79
C LEU A 216 -15.99 8.77 -14.65
N VAL A 217 -16.19 7.49 -15.00
CA VAL A 217 -15.16 6.46 -15.10
C VAL A 217 -14.98 6.07 -16.57
N ARG A 218 -13.74 6.03 -17.03
CA ARG A 218 -13.37 5.60 -18.37
C ARG A 218 -12.38 4.44 -18.29
N GLU A 219 -12.88 3.23 -18.50
CA GLU A 219 -12.04 2.03 -18.50
C GLU A 219 -11.02 2.02 -19.65
N LYS A 220 -9.89 1.34 -19.42
CA LYS A 220 -8.80 1.17 -20.39
C LYS A 220 -8.32 2.49 -21.00
N SER A 221 -8.23 3.49 -20.17
CA SER A 221 -7.69 4.80 -20.51
C SER A 221 -6.17 4.83 -20.26
N GLY A 222 -5.60 5.96 -19.93
CA GLY A 222 -4.18 6.07 -19.63
C GLY A 222 -3.83 7.31 -18.87
N THR A 223 -2.71 7.24 -18.21
CA THR A 223 -2.04 8.36 -17.56
C THR A 223 -0.54 8.25 -17.77
N TYR A 224 0.26 9.09 -17.08
CA TYR A 224 1.69 9.13 -17.29
C TYR A 224 2.45 9.19 -15.99
N ASN A 225 3.42 8.30 -15.81
CA ASN A 225 4.50 8.50 -14.84
C ASN A 225 5.51 9.51 -15.44
N ILE A 226 6.00 10.42 -14.61
CA ILE A 226 6.94 11.46 -15.05
C ILE A 226 8.33 11.09 -14.54
N VAL A 227 9.25 10.82 -15.47
CA VAL A 227 10.58 10.30 -15.16
C VAL A 227 11.64 11.28 -15.61
N GLY A 228 12.59 11.60 -14.74
CA GLY A 228 13.80 12.34 -15.06
C GLY A 228 15.00 11.73 -14.37
N ARG A 229 16.23 12.07 -14.79
CA ARG A 229 17.43 11.50 -14.18
C ARG A 229 18.61 12.46 -14.04
N ILE A 230 19.48 12.18 -13.07
CA ILE A 230 20.86 12.65 -13.04
C ILE A 230 21.74 11.50 -13.53
N PRO A 231 22.45 11.65 -14.67
CA PRO A 231 23.26 10.57 -15.24
C PRO A 231 24.40 10.16 -14.31
N GLY A 232 24.58 8.86 -14.12
CA GLY A 232 25.74 8.29 -13.46
C GLY A 232 26.97 8.28 -14.38
N ARG A 233 28.18 8.27 -13.77
CA ARG A 233 29.43 8.38 -14.52
C ARG A 233 29.76 7.17 -15.38
N ASN A 234 29.62 5.96 -14.85
CA ASN A 234 30.15 4.75 -15.50
C ASN A 234 29.30 3.49 -15.29
N THR A 235 27.98 3.60 -15.16
CA THR A 235 27.17 2.42 -14.85
C THR A 235 25.80 2.44 -15.51
N LYS A 236 25.28 1.25 -15.79
CA LYS A 236 23.88 1.03 -16.17
C LYS A 236 22.95 0.86 -14.96
N LYS A 237 23.53 0.80 -13.76
CA LYS A 237 22.76 0.64 -12.51
C LYS A 237 22.24 1.98 -12.05
N SER A 238 21.13 1.94 -11.30
CA SER A 238 20.42 3.14 -10.91
C SER A 238 19.94 3.05 -9.46
N ILE A 239 19.70 4.20 -8.87
CA ILE A 239 18.94 4.40 -7.64
C ILE A 239 17.67 5.14 -8.04
N LEU A 240 16.50 4.64 -7.63
CA LEU A 240 15.20 5.25 -7.90
C LEU A 240 14.73 6.00 -6.66
N LEU A 241 14.18 7.18 -6.86
CA LEU A 241 13.37 7.91 -5.90
C LEU A 241 11.98 8.06 -6.50
N SER A 242 10.96 7.74 -5.75
CA SER A 242 9.57 7.74 -6.21
C SER A 242 8.63 8.39 -5.20
N ALA A 243 7.55 8.97 -5.69
CA ALA A 243 6.42 9.50 -4.95
C ALA A 243 5.25 9.69 -5.91
N HIS A 244 4.01 9.64 -5.44
CA HIS A 244 2.87 9.81 -6.33
C HIS A 244 2.35 11.24 -6.40
N TYR A 245 1.72 11.60 -7.53
CA TYR A 245 1.24 12.96 -7.76
C TYR A 245 -0.26 13.07 -8.03
N ASP A 246 -0.96 11.94 -8.12
CA ASP A 246 -2.42 11.92 -8.03
C ASP A 246 -2.88 12.15 -6.59
N SER A 247 -4.13 12.49 -6.38
CA SER A 247 -4.64 12.70 -5.03
C SER A 247 -6.16 12.62 -4.96
N TYR A 248 -6.66 12.23 -3.81
CA TYR A 248 -7.99 12.63 -3.37
C TYR A 248 -7.92 14.08 -2.87
N PHE A 249 -8.96 14.85 -3.13
CA PHE A 249 -9.00 16.29 -2.81
C PHE A 249 -7.79 17.06 -3.37
N SER A 250 -7.26 18.03 -2.65
CA SER A 250 -6.10 18.82 -3.10
C SER A 250 -4.76 18.17 -2.78
N GLY A 251 -4.72 17.23 -1.82
CA GLY A 251 -3.59 16.37 -1.55
C GLY A 251 -2.30 17.08 -1.18
N PHE A 252 -2.34 18.05 -0.25
CA PHE A 252 -1.12 18.77 0.14
C PHE A 252 -0.10 17.85 0.81
N GLN A 253 -0.54 17.08 1.83
CA GLN A 253 0.30 16.09 2.48
C GLN A 253 0.40 14.81 1.67
N ASP A 254 -0.73 14.33 1.16
CA ASP A 254 -0.89 13.08 0.43
C ASP A 254 -1.17 13.36 -1.08
N ASP A 255 -0.16 13.47 -1.95
CA ASP A 255 1.26 13.23 -1.66
C ASP A 255 2.14 14.34 -2.26
N ASN A 256 1.58 15.58 -2.36
CA ASN A 256 2.30 16.71 -2.95
C ASN A 256 3.63 16.98 -2.24
N THR A 257 3.67 16.85 -0.90
CA THR A 257 4.89 17.09 -0.11
C THR A 257 5.96 16.03 -0.42
N ALA A 258 5.60 14.79 -0.68
CA ALA A 258 6.56 13.75 -1.04
C ALA A 258 7.16 13.98 -2.44
N VAL A 259 6.34 14.25 -3.46
CA VAL A 259 6.84 14.60 -4.79
C VAL A 259 7.74 15.82 -4.73
N SER A 260 7.34 16.84 -3.98
CA SER A 260 8.11 18.07 -3.84
C SER A 260 9.41 17.85 -3.07
N MET A 261 9.44 16.98 -2.05
CA MET A 261 10.67 16.58 -1.37
C MET A 261 11.62 15.85 -2.32
N MET A 262 11.10 14.89 -3.09
CA MET A 262 11.88 14.17 -4.10
C MET A 262 12.57 15.14 -5.08
N LEU A 263 11.82 16.11 -5.62
CA LEU A 263 12.38 17.11 -6.52
C LEU A 263 13.28 18.15 -5.80
N GLY A 264 13.02 18.45 -4.54
CA GLY A 264 13.88 19.25 -3.67
C GLY A 264 15.27 18.61 -3.48
N ILE A 265 15.30 17.30 -3.23
CA ILE A 265 16.52 16.49 -3.16
C ILE A 265 17.25 16.53 -4.52
N ALA A 266 16.53 16.28 -5.63
CA ALA A 266 17.09 16.34 -6.97
C ALA A 266 17.76 17.70 -7.26
N ARG A 267 17.05 18.79 -6.95
CA ARG A 267 17.52 20.15 -7.14
C ARG A 267 18.78 20.44 -6.31
N ALA A 268 18.82 19.99 -5.06
CA ALA A 268 19.99 20.17 -4.22
C ALA A 268 21.21 19.39 -4.73
N LEU A 269 21.02 18.15 -5.21
CA LEU A 269 22.08 17.36 -5.82
C LEU A 269 22.65 18.04 -7.06
N VAL A 270 21.79 18.54 -7.97
CA VAL A 270 22.23 19.26 -9.16
C VAL A 270 22.97 20.56 -8.78
N LYS A 271 22.40 21.38 -7.88
CA LYS A 271 23.03 22.64 -7.44
C LYS A 271 24.35 22.46 -6.71
N SER A 272 24.50 21.37 -5.98
CA SER A 272 25.77 21.05 -5.29
C SER A 272 26.89 20.65 -6.25
N GLY A 273 26.55 20.40 -7.53
CA GLY A 273 27.46 19.88 -8.54
C GLY A 273 27.82 18.41 -8.31
N PHE A 274 26.98 17.67 -7.62
CA PHE A 274 27.18 16.24 -7.37
C PHE A 274 27.23 15.44 -8.67
N GLN A 275 28.23 14.57 -8.77
CA GLN A 275 28.43 13.68 -9.91
C GLN A 275 28.25 12.24 -9.45
N PRO A 276 27.04 11.67 -9.54
CA PRO A 276 26.78 10.35 -9.01
C PRO A 276 27.53 9.25 -9.77
N LYS A 277 27.77 8.15 -9.09
CA LYS A 277 28.28 6.91 -9.68
C LYS A 277 27.15 6.16 -10.39
N TYR A 278 26.04 5.96 -9.68
CA TYR A 278 24.82 5.38 -10.21
C TYR A 278 23.99 6.43 -10.95
N ASN A 279 23.18 6.03 -11.93
CA ASN A 279 22.11 6.92 -12.38
C ASN A 279 21.16 7.17 -11.23
N LEU A 280 20.73 8.40 -11.02
CA LEU A 280 19.67 8.73 -10.08
C LEU A 280 18.40 9.00 -10.88
N ILE A 281 17.39 8.16 -10.69
CA ILE A 281 16.10 8.26 -11.37
C ILE A 281 15.11 8.88 -10.40
N PHE A 282 14.35 9.87 -10.86
CA PHE A 282 13.28 10.51 -10.11
C PHE A 282 11.99 10.25 -10.87
N CYS A 283 11.03 9.58 -10.24
CA CYS A 283 9.78 9.20 -10.86
C CYS A 283 8.59 9.70 -10.03
N ALA A 284 7.82 10.63 -10.59
CA ALA A 284 6.52 10.98 -10.07
C ALA A 284 5.50 9.98 -10.63
N MET A 285 4.98 9.13 -9.75
CA MET A 285 4.04 8.07 -10.08
C MET A 285 2.63 8.62 -10.21
N ALA A 286 1.89 8.14 -11.19
CA ALA A 286 0.47 8.39 -11.37
C ALA A 286 -0.35 7.24 -10.80
N ALA A 287 -1.63 7.48 -10.54
CA ALA A 287 -2.60 6.44 -10.17
C ALA A 287 -2.14 5.55 -9.01
N GLU A 288 -1.62 6.16 -7.95
CA GLU A 288 -1.33 5.46 -6.70
C GLU A 288 -2.61 5.23 -5.91
N GLU A 289 -3.43 6.26 -5.75
CA GLU A 289 -4.65 6.22 -4.97
C GLU A 289 -5.71 5.26 -5.54
N TRP A 290 -5.78 5.19 -6.86
CA TRP A 290 -6.66 4.29 -7.57
C TRP A 290 -6.31 4.26 -9.06
N GLY A 291 -6.58 3.14 -9.74
CA GLY A 291 -6.31 3.07 -11.17
C GLY A 291 -6.95 1.90 -11.90
N VAL A 292 -7.65 0.99 -11.22
CA VAL A 292 -8.31 -0.17 -11.86
C VAL A 292 -9.65 -0.46 -11.21
N ILE A 293 -10.71 -0.46 -12.05
CA ILE A 293 -12.08 -0.77 -11.61
C ILE A 293 -12.27 -2.28 -11.44
N ASN A 294 -13.19 -2.66 -10.55
CA ASN A 294 -13.62 -4.04 -10.37
C ASN A 294 -12.46 -4.97 -9.96
N SER A 295 -11.58 -4.47 -9.11
CA SER A 295 -10.47 -5.20 -8.53
C SER A 295 -10.32 -4.82 -7.06
N LYS A 296 -9.87 -5.77 -6.24
CA LYS A 296 -9.47 -5.48 -4.87
C LYS A 296 -8.14 -4.70 -4.82
N TYR A 297 -7.29 -4.89 -5.80
CA TYR A 297 -5.91 -4.39 -5.86
C TYR A 297 -5.83 -3.17 -6.78
N ASP A 298 -6.62 -2.16 -6.47
CA ASP A 298 -6.94 -1.04 -7.34
C ASP A 298 -6.03 0.18 -7.16
N TRP A 299 -5.21 0.20 -6.11
CA TRP A 299 -4.21 1.26 -5.89
C TRP A 299 -2.81 0.88 -6.40
N SER A 300 -1.86 1.82 -6.36
CA SER A 300 -0.48 1.67 -6.88
C SER A 300 -0.41 1.16 -8.32
N THR A 301 -1.42 1.50 -9.13
CA THR A 301 -1.55 1.00 -10.50
C THR A 301 -0.45 1.54 -11.40
N GLY A 302 -0.10 2.82 -11.27
CA GLY A 302 0.95 3.45 -12.08
C GLY A 302 2.31 2.82 -11.83
N ALA A 303 2.67 2.55 -10.58
CA ALA A 303 3.92 1.88 -10.23
C ALA A 303 3.96 0.43 -10.72
N TYR A 304 2.84 -0.29 -10.59
CA TYR A 304 2.75 -1.66 -11.12
C TYR A 304 2.98 -1.69 -12.63
N GLU A 305 2.28 -0.85 -13.38
CA GLU A 305 2.44 -0.76 -14.83
C GLU A 305 3.87 -0.32 -15.23
N GLU A 306 4.48 0.57 -14.46
CA GLU A 306 5.85 1.02 -14.72
C GLU A 306 6.83 -0.14 -14.72
N ILE A 307 6.86 -0.94 -13.66
CA ILE A 307 7.86 -2.02 -13.52
C ILE A 307 7.50 -3.29 -14.30
N PHE A 308 6.22 -3.59 -14.50
CA PHE A 308 5.81 -4.83 -15.19
C PHE A 308 5.59 -4.66 -16.69
N THR A 309 5.23 -3.46 -17.15
CA THR A 309 4.84 -3.21 -18.56
C THR A 309 5.78 -2.23 -19.25
N VAL A 310 6.06 -1.07 -18.67
CA VAL A 310 6.76 0.02 -19.35
C VAL A 310 8.26 -0.09 -19.22
N ARG A 311 8.76 -0.34 -18.00
CA ARG A 311 10.19 -0.40 -17.69
C ARG A 311 10.62 -1.72 -17.03
N PRO A 312 10.29 -2.90 -17.60
CA PRO A 312 10.66 -4.18 -17.00
C PRO A 312 12.18 -4.37 -16.86
N GLN A 313 12.97 -3.63 -17.62
CA GLN A 313 14.44 -3.62 -17.53
C GLN A 313 14.96 -2.97 -16.24
N TRP A 314 14.17 -2.20 -15.50
CA TRP A 314 14.58 -1.69 -14.18
C TRP A 314 14.86 -2.81 -13.21
N ARG A 315 14.19 -3.94 -13.37
CA ARG A 315 14.57 -5.20 -12.71
C ARG A 315 16.02 -5.55 -13.06
N GLY A 316 16.84 -5.72 -12.03
CA GLY A 316 18.28 -6.00 -12.18
C GLY A 316 19.13 -4.77 -12.54
N GLN A 317 18.53 -3.60 -12.81
CA GLN A 317 19.24 -2.33 -13.01
C GLN A 317 19.12 -1.41 -11.80
N VAL A 318 17.98 -1.32 -11.17
CA VAL A 318 17.76 -0.47 -10.00
C VAL A 318 18.13 -1.23 -8.74
N ILE A 319 19.06 -0.66 -7.96
CA ILE A 319 19.60 -1.28 -6.73
C ILE A 319 18.77 -0.95 -5.50
N ALA A 320 18.04 0.14 -5.52
CA ALA A 320 17.14 0.59 -4.46
C ALA A 320 16.06 1.50 -5.04
N ASP A 321 14.85 1.37 -4.53
CA ASP A 321 13.78 2.37 -4.63
C ASP A 321 13.58 3.02 -3.26
N LEU A 322 13.60 4.36 -3.23
CA LEU A 322 13.24 5.18 -2.09
C LEU A 322 11.90 5.81 -2.40
N ASN A 323 10.83 5.20 -1.92
CA ASN A 323 9.48 5.75 -2.04
C ASN A 323 9.20 6.70 -0.87
N PHE A 324 8.43 7.74 -1.11
CA PHE A 324 8.09 8.76 -0.11
C PHE A 324 6.59 8.94 -0.01
N GLU A 325 6.13 9.08 1.23
CA GLU A 325 4.73 9.29 1.60
C GLU A 325 4.63 10.30 2.75
N LEU A 326 3.83 11.33 2.60
CA LEU A 326 3.48 12.30 3.66
C LEU A 326 4.68 12.73 4.55
N PRO A 327 5.81 13.23 4.00
CA PRO A 327 7.02 13.46 4.78
C PRO A 327 7.06 14.81 5.51
N ALA A 328 6.03 15.65 5.43
CA ALA A 328 6.09 17.03 5.91
C ALA A 328 5.49 17.25 7.30
N PHE A 329 5.26 16.18 8.06
CA PHE A 329 4.90 16.22 9.47
C PHE A 329 5.38 14.93 10.18
N ALA A 330 5.47 14.97 11.51
CA ALA A 330 5.86 13.79 12.27
C ALA A 330 4.67 12.87 12.53
N HIS A 331 4.78 11.61 12.14
CA HIS A 331 3.78 10.58 12.38
C HIS A 331 3.78 10.05 13.82
N GLY A 332 4.80 10.40 14.61
CA GLY A 332 4.96 10.00 15.99
C GLY A 332 6.20 10.62 16.61
N LYS A 333 6.56 10.18 17.81
CA LYS A 333 7.79 10.59 18.50
C LYS A 333 9.06 9.90 18.00
N LYS A 334 8.87 8.82 17.25
CA LYS A 334 9.92 8.05 16.60
C LYS A 334 9.67 8.11 15.11
N ASP A 335 10.72 8.30 14.32
CA ASP A 335 10.66 8.14 12.86
C ASP A 335 10.87 6.68 12.48
N GLY A 336 10.42 6.29 11.27
CA GLY A 336 10.57 4.94 10.75
C GLY A 336 10.99 4.93 9.29
N VAL A 337 11.81 3.94 8.95
CA VAL A 337 12.05 3.53 7.56
C VAL A 337 11.66 2.07 7.42
N ARG A 338 10.66 1.81 6.60
CA ARG A 338 10.21 0.46 6.28
C ARG A 338 10.89 -0.04 5.02
N CYS A 339 11.37 -1.27 5.01
CA CYS A 339 12.11 -1.81 3.87
C CYS A 339 11.85 -3.31 3.66
N THR A 340 12.28 -3.82 2.51
CA THR A 340 12.44 -5.25 2.31
C THR A 340 13.45 -5.83 3.29
N TYR A 341 13.29 -7.07 3.71
CA TYR A 341 14.15 -7.72 4.73
C TYR A 341 15.64 -7.53 4.48
N GLU A 342 16.05 -7.60 3.21
CA GLU A 342 17.46 -7.59 2.81
C GLU A 342 18.14 -6.25 3.04
N TYR A 343 17.40 -5.15 3.12
CA TYR A 343 17.94 -3.81 3.41
C TYR A 343 18.03 -3.49 4.90
N GLU A 344 17.44 -4.31 5.78
CA GLU A 344 17.36 -4.04 7.21
C GLU A 344 18.73 -3.78 7.86
N SER A 345 19.70 -4.65 7.59
CA SER A 345 21.04 -4.53 8.19
C SER A 345 21.77 -3.26 7.75
N PHE A 346 21.71 -2.93 6.46
CA PHE A 346 22.31 -1.71 5.93
C PHE A 346 21.66 -0.45 6.49
N LEU A 347 20.33 -0.40 6.55
CA LEU A 347 19.62 0.76 7.10
C LEU A 347 19.84 0.95 8.59
N LYS A 348 19.91 -0.13 9.38
CA LYS A 348 20.28 -0.05 10.80
C LYS A 348 21.69 0.52 11.00
N GLU A 349 22.65 0.11 10.16
CA GLU A 349 24.01 0.69 10.17
C GLU A 349 23.96 2.18 9.79
N PHE A 350 23.24 2.53 8.72
CA PHE A 350 23.10 3.92 8.27
C PHE A 350 22.46 4.80 9.36
N VAL A 351 21.33 4.38 9.92
CA VAL A 351 20.61 5.09 10.99
C VAL A 351 21.51 5.31 12.22
N SER A 352 22.33 4.31 12.60
CA SER A 352 23.25 4.44 13.73
C SER A 352 24.32 5.51 13.52
N GLY A 353 24.66 5.81 12.28
CA GLY A 353 25.62 6.86 11.89
C GLY A 353 24.99 8.26 11.75
N VAL A 354 23.66 8.34 11.67
CA VAL A 354 22.93 9.61 11.62
C VAL A 354 22.52 9.98 13.03
N SER A 355 23.02 11.12 13.53
CA SER A 355 22.53 11.66 14.81
C SER A 355 21.10 12.14 14.61
N PRO A 356 20.09 11.52 15.25
CA PRO A 356 18.74 12.03 15.14
C PRO A 356 18.69 13.43 15.76
N ASP A 357 18.00 14.34 15.08
CA ASP A 357 17.63 15.59 15.74
C ASP A 357 16.59 15.26 16.81
N LYS A 358 17.02 15.30 18.08
CA LYS A 358 16.17 14.98 19.22
C LYS A 358 15.02 15.97 19.42
N THR A 359 15.03 17.09 18.72
CA THR A 359 13.91 18.05 18.74
C THR A 359 12.79 17.57 17.83
N VAL A 360 13.13 16.94 16.70
CA VAL A 360 12.18 16.42 15.71
C VAL A 360 11.67 15.04 16.13
N TYR A 361 12.58 14.10 16.41
CA TYR A 361 12.26 12.72 16.80
C TYR A 361 12.96 12.32 18.10
N PRO A 362 12.36 12.65 19.27
CA PRO A 362 12.99 12.42 20.58
C PRO A 362 13.26 10.95 20.90
N GLU A 363 12.51 10.02 20.29
CA GLU A 363 12.67 8.57 20.47
C GLU A 363 13.53 7.92 19.37
N GLY A 364 14.08 8.72 18.44
CA GLY A 364 15.01 8.28 17.40
C GLY A 364 14.33 7.77 16.15
N ILE A 365 15.06 6.90 15.43
CA ILE A 365 14.65 6.33 14.13
C ILE A 365 14.71 4.82 14.23
N GLU A 366 13.69 4.13 13.72
CA GLU A 366 13.68 2.67 13.61
C GLU A 366 13.63 2.17 12.17
N VAL A 367 14.06 0.94 11.97
CA VAL A 367 13.97 0.23 10.71
C VAL A 367 12.93 -0.86 10.86
N LEU A 368 11.94 -0.87 9.98
CA LEU A 368 10.78 -1.75 10.00
C LEU A 368 10.81 -2.71 8.79
N CYS A 369 10.41 -3.93 9.00
CA CYS A 369 10.28 -4.99 7.97
C CYS A 369 9.06 -5.88 8.26
N PRO A 370 8.45 -6.46 7.23
CA PRO A 370 8.66 -6.23 5.80
C PRO A 370 8.03 -4.91 5.35
N ILE A 371 8.15 -4.61 4.05
CA ILE A 371 7.29 -3.61 3.41
C ILE A 371 5.85 -4.11 3.40
N GLU A 372 4.91 -3.18 3.42
CA GLU A 372 3.48 -3.46 3.32
C GLU A 372 2.94 -3.09 1.93
N THR A 373 1.67 -3.38 1.68
CA THR A 373 1.02 -3.08 0.39
C THR A 373 0.55 -1.63 0.26
N TRP A 374 0.92 -0.76 1.17
CA TRP A 374 0.29 0.55 1.38
C TRP A 374 0.64 1.60 0.33
N SER A 375 1.73 1.42 -0.42
CA SER A 375 2.18 2.38 -1.43
C SER A 375 2.95 1.71 -2.58
N ASP A 376 3.52 2.52 -3.44
CA ASP A 376 4.18 2.15 -4.70
C ASP A 376 5.43 1.27 -4.52
N ASP A 377 6.10 1.35 -3.37
CA ASP A 377 7.27 0.53 -3.03
C ASP A 377 6.98 -0.97 -3.09
N PHE A 378 5.76 -1.40 -2.77
CA PHE A 378 5.37 -2.81 -2.86
C PHE A 378 5.40 -3.31 -4.31
N SER A 379 4.84 -2.56 -5.26
CA SER A 379 4.88 -2.90 -6.68
C SER A 379 6.31 -2.96 -7.22
N MET A 380 7.17 -2.04 -6.79
CA MET A 380 8.59 -2.06 -7.15
C MET A 380 9.31 -3.28 -6.58
N ALA A 381 9.07 -3.64 -5.31
CA ALA A 381 9.70 -4.79 -4.67
C ALA A 381 9.32 -6.10 -5.34
N ILE A 382 8.03 -6.38 -5.55
CA ILE A 382 7.58 -7.59 -6.24
C ILE A 382 8.01 -7.62 -7.70
N GLY A 383 8.28 -6.45 -8.29
CA GLY A 383 8.91 -6.30 -9.60
C GLY A 383 10.40 -6.64 -9.63
N GLY A 384 11.04 -6.83 -8.47
CA GLY A 384 12.44 -7.20 -8.34
C GLY A 384 13.38 -6.03 -8.02
N ILE A 385 12.86 -4.93 -7.51
CA ILE A 385 13.63 -3.76 -7.04
C ILE A 385 13.57 -3.72 -5.52
N PRO A 386 14.70 -3.88 -4.80
CA PRO A 386 14.73 -3.70 -3.35
C PRO A 386 14.23 -2.32 -2.96
N SER A 387 13.22 -2.23 -2.10
CA SER A 387 12.49 -0.98 -1.84
C SER A 387 12.44 -0.61 -0.38
N MET A 388 12.28 0.68 -0.13
CA MET A 388 12.05 1.26 1.18
C MET A 388 11.12 2.47 1.09
N VAL A 389 10.41 2.75 2.17
CA VAL A 389 9.49 3.89 2.30
C VAL A 389 9.63 4.48 3.70
N ASN A 390 9.46 5.81 3.83
CA ASN A 390 9.34 6.42 5.16
C ASN A 390 8.06 5.95 5.85
N ASP A 391 8.07 5.80 7.17
CA ASP A 391 6.87 5.43 7.92
C ASP A 391 5.85 6.56 7.89
N PHE A 392 4.60 6.23 7.54
CA PHE A 392 3.52 7.21 7.37
C PHE A 392 2.16 6.73 7.90
N ALA A 393 2.11 5.53 8.48
CA ALA A 393 0.85 4.85 8.77
C ALA A 393 0.15 5.29 10.07
N SER A 394 0.67 6.26 10.78
CA SER A 394 0.15 6.66 12.10
C SER A 394 0.15 8.18 12.30
N GLY A 395 -0.39 8.63 13.42
CA GLY A 395 -0.41 10.03 13.83
C GLY A 395 -1.77 10.71 13.69
N GLU A 396 -1.88 11.89 14.29
CA GLU A 396 -3.15 12.64 14.38
C GLU A 396 -3.71 13.01 13.00
N PHE A 397 -2.86 13.38 12.05
CA PHE A 397 -3.28 13.67 10.68
C PHE A 397 -4.00 12.47 10.03
N MET A 398 -3.46 11.25 10.19
CA MET A 398 -4.05 10.03 9.65
C MET A 398 -5.42 9.74 10.26
N GLU A 399 -5.62 10.13 11.53
CA GLU A 399 -6.86 9.92 12.26
C GLU A 399 -7.94 10.97 11.94
N THR A 400 -7.57 12.18 11.51
CA THR A 400 -8.48 13.33 11.45
C THR A 400 -8.60 13.99 10.07
N HIS A 401 -7.54 13.97 9.25
CA HIS A 401 -7.43 14.76 8.02
C HIS A 401 -7.22 13.93 6.75
N TYR A 402 -6.65 12.74 6.90
CA TYR A 402 -6.30 11.85 5.79
C TYR A 402 -7.51 11.54 4.90
N HIS A 403 -7.32 11.58 3.57
CA HIS A 403 -8.36 11.38 2.57
C HIS A 403 -9.61 12.25 2.77
N SER A 404 -9.40 13.50 3.14
CA SER A 404 -10.46 14.52 3.29
C SER A 404 -10.05 15.86 2.67
N GLN A 405 -11.03 16.80 2.57
CA GLN A 405 -10.73 18.16 2.13
C GLN A 405 -9.84 18.95 3.11
N PHE A 406 -9.57 18.39 4.28
CA PHE A 406 -8.64 18.93 5.29
C PHE A 406 -7.20 18.45 5.10
N ASP A 407 -6.92 17.67 4.06
CA ASP A 407 -5.54 17.42 3.63
C ASP A 407 -4.95 18.73 3.07
N ASN A 408 -4.40 19.52 3.97
CA ASN A 408 -3.87 20.86 3.76
C ASN A 408 -2.58 21.08 4.57
N GLU A 409 -2.18 22.35 4.70
CA GLU A 409 -0.94 22.73 5.38
C GLU A 409 -1.02 22.81 6.93
N GLU A 410 -2.15 22.47 7.55
CA GLU A 410 -2.35 22.60 9.01
C GLU A 410 -1.31 21.82 9.82
N PHE A 411 -0.98 20.63 9.36
CA PHE A 411 0.05 19.76 9.98
C PHE A 411 1.46 19.98 9.45
N TYR A 412 1.67 20.92 8.51
CA TYR A 412 2.99 21.15 7.95
C TYR A 412 3.98 21.58 9.02
N ASP A 413 5.10 20.85 9.12
CA ASP A 413 6.21 21.14 10.01
C ASP A 413 7.51 21.26 9.19
N GLU A 414 8.04 22.48 9.09
CA GLU A 414 9.24 22.74 8.31
C GLU A 414 10.48 22.02 8.84
N GLU A 415 10.58 21.83 10.18
CA GLU A 415 11.75 21.16 10.77
C GLU A 415 11.73 19.65 10.48
N VAL A 416 10.55 19.02 10.56
CA VAL A 416 10.36 17.61 10.15
C VAL A 416 10.65 17.46 8.67
N TYR A 417 10.09 18.34 7.85
CA TYR A 417 10.26 18.30 6.40
C TYR A 417 11.73 18.48 5.99
N ARG A 418 12.45 19.39 6.66
CA ARG A 418 13.90 19.58 6.50
C ARG A 418 14.67 18.33 6.91
N PHE A 419 14.32 17.73 8.05
CA PHE A 419 14.94 16.50 8.52
C PHE A 419 14.85 15.39 7.48
N HIS A 420 13.67 15.17 6.89
CA HIS A 420 13.47 14.13 5.87
C HIS A 420 14.26 14.43 4.57
N HIS A 421 14.31 15.68 4.12
CA HIS A 421 15.18 16.05 2.99
C HIS A 421 16.65 15.72 3.25
N GLU A 422 17.14 16.04 4.45
CA GLU A 422 18.53 15.77 4.85
C GLU A 422 18.77 14.26 4.98
N PHE A 423 17.89 13.55 5.65
CA PHE A 423 18.03 12.12 5.91
C PHE A 423 18.06 11.32 4.60
N TYR A 424 17.05 11.50 3.75
CA TYR A 424 16.97 10.75 2.49
C TYR A 424 17.99 11.19 1.46
N GLY A 425 18.36 12.46 1.41
CA GLY A 425 19.47 12.91 0.59
C GLY A 425 20.81 12.28 1.02
N ARG A 426 21.08 12.20 2.31
CA ARG A 426 22.26 11.48 2.83
C ARG A 426 22.21 9.99 2.51
N LEU A 427 21.03 9.37 2.57
CA LEU A 427 20.85 7.96 2.20
C LEU A 427 21.17 7.72 0.73
N VAL A 428 20.73 8.60 -0.19
CA VAL A 428 21.10 8.54 -1.62
C VAL A 428 22.63 8.63 -1.77
N LEU A 429 23.27 9.57 -1.10
CA LEU A 429 24.74 9.71 -1.13
C LEU A 429 25.45 8.46 -0.58
N ALA A 430 24.92 7.84 0.46
CA ALA A 430 25.45 6.60 1.03
C ALA A 430 25.32 5.43 0.07
N LEU A 431 24.17 5.28 -0.59
CA LEU A 431 23.92 4.24 -1.60
C LEU A 431 24.83 4.43 -2.83
N ASP A 432 25.04 5.66 -3.27
CA ASP A 432 25.93 5.96 -4.41
C ASP A 432 27.41 5.57 -4.17
N ARG A 433 27.81 5.38 -2.91
CA ARG A 433 29.16 4.98 -2.49
C ARG A 433 29.35 3.49 -2.30
N LEU A 434 28.45 2.69 -2.77
CA LEU A 434 28.53 1.22 -2.69
C LEU A 434 29.06 0.63 -4.00
N ALA A 435 29.99 -0.32 -3.89
CA ALA A 435 30.42 -1.12 -5.03
C ALA A 435 29.45 -2.28 -5.30
N VAL A 436 28.76 -2.77 -4.27
CA VAL A 436 27.80 -3.87 -4.32
C VAL A 436 26.57 -3.50 -3.52
N VAL A 437 25.39 -3.80 -4.06
CA VAL A 437 24.11 -3.66 -3.37
C VAL A 437 24.14 -4.41 -2.02
N PRO A 438 23.76 -3.76 -0.89
CA PRO A 438 24.00 -4.28 0.46
C PRO A 438 22.86 -5.20 0.94
N LEU A 439 22.54 -6.23 0.15
CA LEU A 439 21.45 -7.16 0.46
C LEU A 439 21.90 -8.23 1.48
N ASP A 440 21.22 -8.26 2.62
CA ASP A 440 21.41 -9.24 3.69
C ASP A 440 20.28 -10.26 3.70
N PHE A 441 20.42 -11.33 2.95
CA PHE A 441 19.45 -12.42 2.89
C PHE A 441 19.30 -13.20 4.22
N SER A 442 20.21 -13.02 5.18
CA SER A 442 20.04 -13.62 6.49
C SER A 442 18.78 -13.11 7.21
N ARG A 443 18.39 -11.88 6.93
CA ARG A 443 17.20 -11.27 7.54
C ARG A 443 15.91 -11.93 7.04
N LEU A 444 15.81 -12.21 5.75
CA LEU A 444 14.72 -12.99 5.16
C LEU A 444 14.59 -14.36 5.82
N PHE A 445 15.68 -15.12 5.89
CA PHE A 445 15.63 -16.47 6.46
C PHE A 445 15.37 -16.49 7.96
N SER A 446 15.82 -15.48 8.70
CA SER A 446 15.44 -15.29 10.11
C SER A 446 13.92 -15.10 10.23
N ALA A 447 13.33 -14.24 9.40
CA ALA A 447 11.89 -14.03 9.38
C ALA A 447 11.12 -15.31 8.97
N VAL A 448 11.61 -16.08 8.03
CA VAL A 448 11.02 -17.40 7.68
C VAL A 448 11.01 -18.34 8.89
N LYS A 449 12.09 -18.41 9.67
CA LYS A 449 12.14 -19.24 10.88
C LYS A 449 11.16 -18.77 11.93
N GLU A 450 11.06 -17.45 12.15
CA GLU A 450 10.16 -16.84 13.11
C GLU A 450 8.69 -17.00 12.72
N SER A 451 8.39 -17.21 11.44
CA SER A 451 7.03 -17.39 10.92
C SER A 451 6.39 -18.74 11.28
N GLU A 452 7.17 -19.72 11.78
CA GLU A 452 6.69 -21.06 12.11
C GLU A 452 6.27 -21.21 13.57
N ASP A 453 5.15 -21.94 13.78
CA ASP A 453 4.70 -22.38 15.09
C ASP A 453 4.71 -23.92 15.18
N GLN A 454 5.68 -24.45 15.90
CA GLN A 454 5.82 -25.91 16.11
C GLN A 454 4.68 -26.52 16.93
N GLY A 455 3.96 -25.73 17.75
CA GLY A 455 2.81 -26.17 18.53
C GLY A 455 1.66 -26.67 17.66
N LEU A 456 1.52 -26.12 16.47
CA LEU A 456 0.46 -26.47 15.53
C LEU A 456 0.73 -27.80 14.78
N TRP A 457 1.98 -28.18 14.60
CA TRP A 457 2.37 -29.31 13.74
C TRP A 457 1.68 -30.63 14.10
N LYS A 458 1.59 -30.93 15.39
CA LYS A 458 0.98 -32.18 15.84
C LYS A 458 -0.51 -32.26 15.46
N ARG A 459 -1.26 -31.17 15.67
CA ARG A 459 -2.72 -31.14 15.39
C ARG A 459 -2.98 -31.14 13.87
N ALA A 460 -2.16 -30.45 13.11
CA ALA A 460 -2.24 -30.36 11.64
C ALA A 460 -1.61 -31.58 10.93
N ASN A 461 -1.04 -32.53 11.66
CA ASN A 461 -0.25 -33.63 11.12
C ASN A 461 0.81 -33.11 10.11
N ALA A 462 1.51 -32.06 10.50
CA ALA A 462 2.52 -31.35 9.69
C ALA A 462 3.91 -31.50 10.30
N ASP A 463 4.93 -31.24 9.50
CA ASP A 463 6.32 -31.24 9.93
C ASP A 463 7.13 -30.17 9.19
N GLY A 464 7.41 -29.07 9.88
CA GLY A 464 8.20 -27.94 9.37
C GLY A 464 9.70 -28.03 9.63
N ARG A 465 10.23 -29.12 10.21
CA ARG A 465 11.66 -29.24 10.57
C ARG A 465 12.59 -29.03 9.38
N LYS A 466 12.24 -29.58 8.22
CA LYS A 466 13.04 -29.40 6.99
C LYS A 466 13.06 -27.95 6.53
N LEU A 467 11.95 -27.21 6.68
CA LEU A 467 11.91 -25.79 6.39
C LEU A 467 12.86 -25.04 7.32
N LEU A 468 12.80 -25.31 8.64
CA LEU A 468 13.69 -24.67 9.63
C LEU A 468 15.17 -25.00 9.39
N GLU A 469 15.49 -26.21 8.96
CA GLU A 469 16.86 -26.62 8.58
C GLU A 469 17.37 -25.83 7.37
N GLU A 470 16.57 -25.75 6.29
CA GLU A 470 16.95 -25.01 5.08
C GLU A 470 17.00 -23.50 5.34
N ALA A 471 16.08 -22.95 6.12
CA ALA A 471 16.09 -21.53 6.50
C ALA A 471 17.35 -21.21 7.37
N SER A 472 17.72 -22.07 8.32
CA SER A 472 18.95 -21.90 9.12
C SER A 472 20.22 -21.94 8.26
N ARG A 473 20.24 -22.79 7.26
CA ARG A 473 21.34 -22.89 6.28
C ARG A 473 21.40 -21.62 5.41
N GLY A 474 20.24 -21.17 4.91
CA GLY A 474 20.11 -19.93 4.15
C GLY A 474 20.53 -18.70 4.94
N GLU A 475 20.14 -18.62 6.23
CA GLU A 475 20.52 -17.54 7.15
C GLU A 475 22.05 -17.47 7.32
N ALA A 476 22.70 -18.60 7.62
CA ALA A 476 24.15 -18.65 7.78
C ALA A 476 24.89 -18.27 6.50
N LEU A 477 24.38 -18.72 5.35
CA LEU A 477 24.94 -18.39 4.03
C LEU A 477 24.75 -16.91 3.69
N GLY A 478 23.54 -16.38 3.89
CA GLY A 478 23.20 -14.97 3.67
C GLY A 478 24.09 -14.03 4.50
N LYS A 479 24.25 -14.35 5.79
CA LYS A 479 25.15 -13.59 6.69
C LYS A 479 26.59 -13.60 6.19
N GLY A 480 27.12 -14.75 5.80
CA GLY A 480 28.49 -14.85 5.30
C GLY A 480 28.71 -14.05 4.02
N ILE A 481 27.70 -13.96 3.14
CA ILE A 481 27.75 -13.13 1.93
C ILE A 481 27.69 -11.64 2.32
N TYR A 482 26.78 -11.25 3.21
CA TYR A 482 26.66 -9.88 3.64
C TYR A 482 27.94 -9.35 4.31
N ASP A 483 28.60 -10.17 5.13
CA ASP A 483 29.89 -9.83 5.73
C ASP A 483 30.98 -9.57 4.65
N GLN A 484 30.95 -10.32 3.54
CA GLN A 484 31.84 -10.07 2.40
C GLN A 484 31.48 -8.81 1.63
N ILE A 485 30.19 -8.58 1.35
CA ILE A 485 29.70 -7.35 0.72
C ILE A 485 30.10 -6.13 1.53
N SER A 486 29.94 -6.19 2.84
CA SER A 486 30.32 -5.10 3.76
C SER A 486 31.82 -4.77 3.69
N ARG A 487 32.68 -5.80 3.61
CA ARG A 487 34.14 -5.59 3.42
C ARG A 487 34.48 -5.01 2.05
N ILE A 488 33.83 -5.45 0.98
CA ILE A 488 34.00 -4.91 -0.37
C ILE A 488 33.61 -3.44 -0.39
N ASN A 489 32.45 -3.10 0.16
CA ASN A 489 31.93 -1.75 0.20
C ASN A 489 32.79 -0.82 1.07
N LEU A 490 33.30 -1.32 2.22
CA LEU A 490 34.23 -0.58 3.06
C LEU A 490 35.54 -0.26 2.32
N ARG A 491 36.10 -1.24 1.63
CA ARG A 491 37.32 -1.10 0.83
C ARG A 491 37.11 -0.10 -0.33
N TYR A 492 35.98 -0.21 -1.03
CA TYR A 492 35.62 0.71 -2.10
C TYR A 492 35.55 2.16 -1.59
N ARG A 493 34.86 2.40 -0.48
CA ARG A 493 34.78 3.72 0.15
C ARG A 493 36.17 4.27 0.53
N LYS A 494 37.02 3.41 1.11
CA LYS A 494 38.38 3.79 1.46
C LYS A 494 39.22 4.19 0.25
N MET A 495 39.13 3.48 -0.87
CA MET A 495 39.80 3.85 -2.13
C MET A 495 39.35 5.24 -2.63
N LEU A 496 38.04 5.53 -2.56
CA LEU A 496 37.52 6.83 -2.93
C LEU A 496 38.06 7.96 -2.02
N GLU A 497 38.15 7.71 -0.69
CA GLU A 497 38.67 8.67 0.29
C GLU A 497 40.17 8.93 0.13
N GLU A 498 40.93 7.92 -0.28
CA GLU A 498 42.36 8.00 -0.57
C GLU A 498 42.66 8.56 -1.97
N GLY A 499 41.64 8.87 -2.79
CA GLY A 499 41.79 9.36 -4.16
C GLY A 499 42.26 8.31 -5.17
N ARG A 500 42.15 7.03 -4.83
CA ARG A 500 42.49 5.87 -5.71
C ARG A 500 41.34 5.57 -6.68
N GLN A 501 40.97 6.54 -7.49
CA GLN A 501 39.78 6.52 -8.32
C GLN A 501 39.82 5.37 -9.35
N GLU A 502 40.94 5.15 -10.03
CA GLU A 502 41.06 4.07 -11.01
C GLU A 502 40.90 2.67 -10.42
N GLU A 503 41.42 2.46 -9.22
CA GLU A 503 41.29 1.18 -8.51
C GLU A 503 39.86 0.97 -8.02
N ALA A 504 39.22 2.00 -7.51
CA ALA A 504 37.81 1.98 -7.13
C ALA A 504 36.93 1.63 -8.33
N GLU A 505 37.15 2.22 -9.50
CA GLU A 505 36.43 1.91 -10.73
C GLU A 505 36.64 0.47 -11.20
N ARG A 506 37.84 -0.08 -11.10
CA ARG A 506 38.12 -1.50 -11.41
C ARG A 506 37.39 -2.43 -10.43
N LEU A 507 37.45 -2.15 -9.14
CA LEU A 507 36.72 -2.93 -8.12
C LEU A 507 35.21 -2.89 -8.38
N PHE A 508 34.66 -1.72 -8.68
CA PHE A 508 33.26 -1.57 -9.02
C PHE A 508 32.86 -2.43 -10.24
N ALA A 509 33.67 -2.39 -11.31
CA ALA A 509 33.42 -3.18 -12.51
C ALA A 509 33.51 -4.69 -12.23
N ALA A 510 34.50 -5.13 -11.43
CA ALA A 510 34.64 -6.51 -11.01
C ALA A 510 33.45 -7.03 -10.19
N CYS A 511 32.74 -6.13 -9.48
CA CYS A 511 31.57 -6.47 -8.67
C CYS A 511 30.25 -6.54 -9.48
N GLU A 512 30.21 -6.08 -10.73
CA GLU A 512 28.96 -6.04 -11.52
C GLU A 512 28.28 -7.41 -11.64
N PRO A 513 28.98 -8.54 -11.92
CA PRO A 513 28.32 -9.84 -11.99
C PRO A 513 27.72 -10.30 -10.63
N LEU A 514 28.38 -9.98 -9.53
CA LEU A 514 27.87 -10.26 -8.20
C LEU A 514 26.59 -9.45 -7.93
N GLN A 515 26.61 -8.17 -8.24
CA GLN A 515 25.46 -7.28 -8.07
C GLN A 515 24.26 -7.75 -8.88
N GLU A 516 24.46 -8.16 -10.13
CA GLU A 516 23.39 -8.73 -10.97
C GLU A 516 22.82 -10.01 -10.39
N LYS A 517 23.67 -10.88 -9.85
CA LYS A 517 23.23 -12.13 -9.25
C LYS A 517 22.45 -11.91 -7.96
N LEU A 518 22.86 -10.96 -7.11
CA LEU A 518 22.15 -10.58 -5.89
C LEU A 518 20.76 -10.02 -6.21
N LEU A 519 20.65 -9.10 -7.17
CA LEU A 519 19.37 -8.55 -7.62
C LEU A 519 18.46 -9.63 -8.23
N TYR A 520 19.03 -10.58 -8.95
CA TYR A 520 18.27 -11.72 -9.48
C TYR A 520 17.78 -12.65 -8.35
N ALA A 521 18.61 -12.89 -7.33
CA ALA A 521 18.19 -13.67 -6.16
C ALA A 521 17.05 -12.97 -5.40
N PHE A 522 17.15 -11.65 -5.22
CA PHE A 522 16.08 -10.83 -4.65
C PHE A 522 14.77 -10.94 -5.44
N TYR A 523 14.82 -10.79 -6.76
CA TYR A 523 13.62 -10.95 -7.59
C TYR A 523 12.98 -12.33 -7.43
N LYS A 524 13.81 -13.40 -7.40
CA LYS A 524 13.31 -14.76 -7.25
C LYS A 524 12.69 -15.02 -5.88
N GLU A 525 13.28 -14.46 -4.82
CA GLU A 525 12.70 -14.62 -3.49
C GLU A 525 11.38 -13.86 -3.33
N GLN A 526 11.22 -12.67 -3.93
CA GLN A 526 9.95 -11.97 -3.97
C GLN A 526 8.85 -12.81 -4.63
N ASP A 527 9.17 -13.45 -5.75
CA ASP A 527 8.26 -14.35 -6.46
C ASP A 527 7.87 -15.58 -5.61
N TYR A 528 8.85 -16.17 -4.90
CA TYR A 528 8.63 -17.37 -4.12
C TYR A 528 7.96 -17.12 -2.77
N PHE A 529 8.31 -16.06 -2.07
CA PHE A 529 7.98 -15.90 -0.66
C PHE A 529 6.91 -14.87 -0.36
N VAL A 530 6.70 -13.86 -1.20
CA VAL A 530 5.72 -12.81 -0.92
C VAL A 530 4.32 -13.30 -1.27
N ARG A 531 3.48 -13.40 -0.25
CA ARG A 531 2.04 -13.70 -0.36
C ARG A 531 1.26 -12.70 0.48
N LEU A 532 -0.06 -12.74 0.35
CA LEU A 532 -0.99 -11.88 1.06
C LEU A 532 -2.03 -12.73 1.78
N ASN A 533 -2.49 -12.25 2.92
CA ASN A 533 -3.73 -12.72 3.48
C ASN A 533 -4.94 -11.97 2.87
N TRP A 534 -6.14 -12.28 3.34
CA TRP A 534 -7.38 -11.66 2.85
C TRP A 534 -7.49 -10.15 3.13
N HIS A 535 -6.65 -9.62 4.03
CA HIS A 535 -6.57 -8.22 4.44
C HIS A 535 -5.30 -7.50 3.92
N ASP A 536 -4.66 -8.04 2.88
CA ASP A 536 -3.50 -7.45 2.19
C ASP A 536 -2.23 -7.34 3.06
N GLU A 537 -2.17 -8.04 4.19
CA GLU A 537 -0.95 -8.16 4.98
C GLU A 537 0.09 -9.02 4.25
N VAL A 538 1.31 -8.54 4.18
CA VAL A 538 2.42 -9.25 3.53
C VAL A 538 2.92 -10.39 4.42
N LEU A 539 2.88 -11.60 3.91
CA LEU A 539 3.24 -12.82 4.63
C LEU A 539 4.04 -13.80 3.76
N PHE A 540 4.60 -14.82 4.43
CA PHE A 540 5.07 -16.05 3.76
C PHE A 540 3.90 -16.98 3.40
N PRO A 541 4.07 -17.83 2.37
CA PRO A 541 2.99 -18.69 1.84
C PRO A 541 2.23 -19.50 2.88
N GLN A 542 2.90 -20.05 3.90
CA GLN A 542 2.27 -20.90 4.91
C GLN A 542 1.57 -20.12 6.04
N GLN A 543 1.82 -18.82 6.18
CA GLN A 543 1.34 -18.06 7.35
C GLN A 543 -0.16 -17.84 7.35
N ALA A 544 -0.78 -17.56 6.19
CA ALA A 544 -2.22 -17.35 6.12
C ALA A 544 -2.98 -18.60 6.57
N VAL A 545 -2.62 -19.75 6.01
CA VAL A 545 -3.22 -21.05 6.37
C VAL A 545 -2.92 -21.43 7.82
N ARG A 546 -1.71 -21.17 8.31
CA ARG A 546 -1.35 -21.40 9.71
C ARG A 546 -2.29 -20.65 10.66
N ARG A 547 -2.50 -19.35 10.42
CA ARG A 547 -3.42 -18.51 11.21
C ARG A 547 -4.87 -19.00 11.11
N ASN A 548 -5.30 -19.37 9.91
CA ASN A 548 -6.63 -19.96 9.73
C ASN A 548 -6.80 -21.24 10.54
N LEU A 549 -5.82 -22.15 10.57
CA LEU A 549 -5.86 -23.38 11.35
C LEU A 549 -5.93 -23.12 12.85
N GLU A 550 -5.19 -22.14 13.38
CA GLU A 550 -5.30 -21.74 14.79
C GLU A 550 -6.75 -21.36 15.13
N ALA A 551 -7.37 -20.52 14.31
CA ALA A 551 -8.76 -20.11 14.51
C ALA A 551 -9.76 -21.28 14.35
N ILE A 552 -9.58 -22.10 13.31
CA ILE A 552 -10.44 -23.25 13.03
C ILE A 552 -10.43 -24.26 14.20
N TYR A 553 -9.24 -24.54 14.74
CA TYR A 553 -9.12 -25.47 15.86
C TYR A 553 -9.75 -24.93 17.14
N GLN A 554 -9.65 -23.63 17.41
CA GLN A 554 -10.37 -22.99 18.51
C GLN A 554 -11.89 -23.02 18.29
N ALA A 555 -12.33 -22.79 17.07
CA ALA A 555 -13.74 -22.86 16.70
C ALA A 555 -14.31 -24.27 16.90
N LEU A 556 -13.58 -25.32 16.50
CA LEU A 556 -13.95 -26.72 16.71
C LEU A 556 -14.07 -27.05 18.19
N ASP A 557 -13.08 -26.68 19.03
CA ASP A 557 -13.10 -26.93 20.46
C ASP A 557 -14.31 -26.26 21.13
N CYS A 558 -14.65 -25.04 20.69
CA CYS A 558 -15.86 -24.34 21.19
C CYS A 558 -17.14 -25.02 20.73
N LEU A 559 -17.23 -25.45 19.49
CA LEU A 559 -18.41 -26.08 18.92
C LEU A 559 -18.68 -27.45 19.56
N GLU A 560 -17.64 -28.26 19.82
CA GLU A 560 -17.70 -29.51 20.55
C GLU A 560 -18.18 -29.31 21.97
N ALA A 561 -17.81 -28.18 22.61
CA ALA A 561 -18.28 -27.81 23.93
C ALA A 561 -19.72 -27.21 23.94
N GLY A 562 -20.35 -27.04 22.77
CA GLY A 562 -21.68 -26.44 22.64
C GLY A 562 -21.68 -24.90 22.74
N ASN A 563 -20.51 -24.23 22.71
CA ASN A 563 -20.39 -22.79 22.80
C ASN A 563 -20.36 -22.17 21.38
N ILE A 564 -21.55 -21.95 20.81
CA ILE A 564 -21.75 -21.55 19.44
C ILE A 564 -21.29 -20.11 19.21
N ARG A 565 -21.57 -19.20 20.15
CA ARG A 565 -21.19 -17.79 20.04
C ARG A 565 -19.67 -17.62 20.00
N GLN A 566 -18.96 -18.31 20.87
CA GLN A 566 -17.51 -18.26 20.87
C GLN A 566 -16.91 -18.92 19.61
N CYS A 567 -17.54 -19.99 19.10
CA CYS A 567 -17.18 -20.60 17.82
C CYS A 567 -17.27 -19.57 16.68
N LEU A 568 -18.37 -18.81 16.61
CA LEU A 568 -18.55 -17.76 15.59
C LEU A 568 -17.42 -16.71 15.62
N GLU A 569 -16.99 -16.27 16.82
CA GLU A 569 -15.90 -15.28 16.94
C GLU A 569 -14.59 -15.79 16.30
N TYR A 570 -14.29 -17.07 16.45
CA TYR A 570 -13.13 -17.67 15.77
C TYR A 570 -13.34 -17.86 14.26
N VAL A 571 -14.55 -18.27 13.84
CA VAL A 571 -14.87 -18.45 12.41
C VAL A 571 -14.77 -17.11 11.64
N TYR A 572 -15.18 -16.01 12.26
CA TYR A 572 -15.08 -14.68 11.66
C TYR A 572 -13.63 -14.23 11.35
N SER A 573 -12.64 -14.82 11.98
CA SER A 573 -11.22 -14.50 11.72
C SER A 573 -10.60 -15.31 10.57
N ILE A 574 -11.35 -16.25 9.96
CA ILE A 574 -10.87 -17.08 8.86
C ILE A 574 -11.17 -16.38 7.54
N ASP A 575 -10.14 -16.00 6.80
CA ASP A 575 -10.15 -15.35 5.47
C ASP A 575 -10.94 -14.05 5.38
N ASN A 576 -12.12 -13.95 5.94
CA ASN A 576 -13.00 -12.80 5.91
C ASN A 576 -13.13 -12.16 7.29
N ASN A 577 -13.52 -10.90 7.33
CA ASN A 577 -13.91 -10.25 8.57
C ASN A 577 -15.40 -10.47 8.85
N ARG A 578 -15.81 -10.20 10.09
CA ARG A 578 -17.21 -10.30 10.52
C ARG A 578 -18.16 -9.49 9.63
N TYR A 579 -17.71 -8.32 9.20
CA TYR A 579 -18.50 -7.38 8.40
C TYR A 579 -18.95 -7.97 7.07
N ALA A 580 -18.12 -8.75 6.39
CA ALA A 580 -18.48 -9.39 5.12
C ALA A 580 -19.70 -10.31 5.21
N PHE A 581 -19.94 -10.91 6.37
CA PHE A 581 -21.08 -11.80 6.61
C PHE A 581 -22.38 -11.07 7.00
N GLU A 582 -22.38 -9.73 7.05
CA GLU A 582 -23.59 -8.94 7.31
C GLU A 582 -24.37 -8.57 6.04
N PHE A 583 -23.86 -8.94 4.87
CA PHE A 583 -24.45 -8.63 3.57
C PHE A 583 -25.13 -9.84 2.95
N ASP A 584 -25.91 -9.60 1.86
CA ASP A 584 -26.50 -10.68 1.09
C ASP A 584 -25.41 -11.56 0.46
N ARG A 585 -25.72 -12.83 0.27
CA ARG A 585 -24.78 -13.79 -0.30
C ARG A 585 -24.20 -13.35 -1.64
N GLU A 586 -25.00 -12.70 -2.47
CA GLU A 586 -24.56 -12.19 -3.77
C GLU A 586 -23.46 -11.13 -3.64
N VAL A 587 -23.49 -10.30 -2.59
CA VAL A 587 -22.43 -9.33 -2.29
C VAL A 587 -21.16 -10.03 -1.87
N PHE A 588 -21.28 -11.00 -0.95
CA PHE A 588 -20.16 -11.80 -0.47
C PHE A 588 -19.48 -12.56 -1.63
N ASP A 589 -20.26 -13.27 -2.43
CA ASP A 589 -19.76 -14.06 -3.58
C ASP A 589 -19.11 -13.15 -4.63
N TYR A 590 -19.69 -11.97 -4.89
CA TYR A 590 -19.12 -11.00 -5.84
C TYR A 590 -17.70 -10.57 -5.41
N PHE A 591 -17.53 -10.13 -4.16
CA PHE A 591 -16.23 -9.68 -3.69
C PHE A 591 -15.23 -10.81 -3.45
N THR A 592 -15.68 -12.03 -3.18
CA THR A 592 -14.82 -13.21 -3.22
C THR A 592 -14.31 -13.47 -4.63
N GLY A 593 -15.20 -13.45 -5.63
CA GLY A 593 -14.85 -13.69 -7.03
C GLY A 593 -13.90 -12.65 -7.60
N TYR A 594 -14.08 -11.36 -7.29
CA TYR A 594 -13.19 -10.35 -7.85
C TYR A 594 -11.77 -10.34 -7.25
N VAL A 595 -11.57 -11.01 -6.12
CA VAL A 595 -10.24 -11.28 -5.57
C VAL A 595 -9.57 -12.48 -6.24
N LEU A 596 -10.33 -13.54 -6.53
CA LEU A 596 -9.80 -14.84 -6.95
C LEU A 596 -9.94 -15.11 -8.46
N ASP A 597 -11.01 -14.65 -9.08
CA ASP A 597 -11.44 -15.09 -10.42
C ASP A 597 -11.20 -14.03 -11.51
N GLN A 598 -10.66 -12.88 -11.15
CA GLN A 598 -10.32 -11.84 -12.11
C GLN A 598 -9.03 -12.19 -12.89
N PRO A 599 -8.91 -11.75 -14.15
CA PRO A 599 -7.67 -11.93 -14.90
C PRO A 599 -6.51 -11.10 -14.31
N ALA A 600 -5.28 -11.51 -14.59
CA ALA A 600 -4.07 -10.93 -14.03
C ALA A 600 -3.93 -9.41 -14.27
N ASP A 601 -4.42 -8.90 -15.39
CA ASP A 601 -4.43 -7.47 -15.73
C ASP A 601 -5.39 -6.65 -14.86
N ARG A 602 -6.34 -7.29 -14.16
CA ARG A 602 -7.19 -6.69 -13.14
C ARG A 602 -6.64 -6.88 -11.72
N LEU A 603 -6.02 -8.03 -11.44
CA LEU A 603 -5.46 -8.32 -10.13
C LEU A 603 -4.15 -7.55 -9.84
N LYS A 604 -3.46 -7.07 -10.88
CA LYS A 604 -2.24 -6.26 -10.73
C LYS A 604 -1.27 -6.90 -9.73
N TRP A 605 -0.83 -6.15 -8.72
CA TRP A 605 0.10 -6.61 -7.70
C TRP A 605 -0.43 -7.74 -6.79
N GLY A 606 -1.75 -8.00 -6.80
CA GLY A 606 -2.37 -9.12 -6.08
C GLY A 606 -2.34 -10.45 -6.83
N THR A 607 -1.93 -10.47 -8.11
CA THR A 607 -1.96 -11.67 -8.94
C THR A 607 -1.23 -12.85 -8.31
N GLY A 608 -1.96 -13.94 -8.01
CA GLY A 608 -1.39 -15.19 -7.48
C GLY A 608 -0.84 -15.09 -6.05
N ARG A 609 -1.15 -14.04 -5.29
CA ARG A 609 -0.62 -13.83 -3.94
C ARG A 609 -1.53 -14.32 -2.83
N ILE A 610 -2.84 -14.38 -3.05
CA ILE A 610 -3.77 -15.13 -2.19
C ILE A 610 -3.98 -16.51 -2.83
N ILE A 611 -3.52 -17.56 -2.17
CA ILE A 611 -3.46 -18.92 -2.74
C ILE A 611 -4.48 -19.89 -2.14
N HIS A 612 -5.03 -19.57 -0.98
CA HIS A 612 -6.03 -20.39 -0.29
C HIS A 612 -7.19 -19.52 0.18
N HIS A 613 -8.39 -20.07 0.06
CA HIS A 613 -9.62 -19.43 0.52
C HIS A 613 -10.67 -20.49 0.89
N GLU A 614 -11.42 -20.23 1.96
CA GLU A 614 -12.57 -21.04 2.36
C GLU A 614 -13.83 -20.18 2.36
N ASN A 615 -14.83 -20.58 1.58
CA ASN A 615 -16.14 -19.92 1.59
C ASN A 615 -16.97 -20.44 2.77
N LEU A 616 -17.01 -19.68 3.84
CA LEU A 616 -17.70 -20.03 5.09
C LEU A 616 -19.08 -19.39 5.21
N PHE A 617 -19.60 -18.73 4.19
CA PHE A 617 -20.85 -17.97 4.27
C PHE A 617 -22.02 -18.83 4.79
N ARG A 618 -22.22 -20.02 4.25
CA ARG A 618 -23.29 -20.93 4.68
C ARG A 618 -23.12 -21.37 6.14
N LEU A 619 -21.92 -21.76 6.54
CA LEU A 619 -21.62 -22.18 7.90
C LEU A 619 -21.90 -21.06 8.90
N VAL A 620 -21.46 -19.84 8.59
CA VAL A 620 -21.69 -18.66 9.43
C VAL A 620 -23.18 -18.38 9.59
N GLU A 621 -23.96 -18.40 8.50
CA GLU A 621 -25.40 -18.19 8.54
C GLU A 621 -26.12 -19.23 9.41
N GLU A 622 -25.72 -20.49 9.33
CA GLU A 622 -26.27 -21.55 10.16
C GLU A 622 -25.90 -21.40 11.64
N LEU A 623 -24.65 -21.06 11.92
CA LEU A 623 -24.19 -20.83 13.30
C LEU A 623 -24.85 -19.59 13.91
N LYS A 624 -25.07 -18.50 13.16
CA LYS A 624 -25.82 -17.32 13.61
C LYS A 624 -27.21 -17.70 14.10
N LYS A 625 -27.96 -18.44 13.28
CA LYS A 625 -29.32 -18.91 13.63
C LYS A 625 -29.34 -19.78 14.89
N ARG A 626 -28.32 -20.62 15.06
CA ARG A 626 -28.21 -21.49 16.24
C ARG A 626 -27.78 -20.72 17.49
N ALA A 627 -26.92 -19.70 17.33
CA ALA A 627 -26.49 -18.85 18.43
C ALA A 627 -27.64 -18.05 19.09
N GLU A 628 -28.69 -17.73 18.35
CA GLU A 628 -29.89 -17.09 18.87
C GLU A 628 -30.60 -17.97 19.93
N ASN A 629 -30.52 -19.30 19.80
CA ASN A 629 -31.12 -20.29 20.68
C ASN A 629 -30.12 -20.94 21.66
N GLU A 630 -28.88 -20.43 21.72
CA GLU A 630 -27.86 -20.98 22.61
C GLU A 630 -28.27 -20.86 24.08
N GLY A 631 -28.22 -22.00 24.79
CA GLY A 631 -28.62 -22.11 26.21
C GLY A 631 -30.14 -22.28 26.46
N GLN A 632 -30.98 -22.25 25.43
CA GLN A 632 -32.43 -22.48 25.57
C GLN A 632 -32.79 -23.95 25.42
N GLU A 633 -32.08 -24.68 24.57
CA GLU A 633 -32.27 -26.11 24.32
C GLU A 633 -30.97 -26.79 23.93
N VAL A 634 -30.92 -28.12 24.06
CA VAL A 634 -29.79 -28.91 23.55
C VAL A 634 -29.88 -28.98 22.01
N GLN A 635 -28.89 -28.39 21.33
CA GLN A 635 -28.85 -28.35 19.87
C GLN A 635 -28.03 -29.52 19.29
N ASN A 636 -28.52 -30.08 18.19
CA ASN A 636 -27.70 -31.00 17.39
C ASN A 636 -26.77 -30.21 16.48
N LEU A 637 -25.46 -30.28 16.71
CA LEU A 637 -24.40 -29.59 16.01
C LEU A 637 -23.56 -30.52 15.09
N GLU A 638 -24.02 -31.74 14.85
CA GLU A 638 -23.27 -32.78 14.14
C GLU A 638 -22.90 -32.36 12.72
N GLU A 639 -23.80 -31.71 11.98
CA GLU A 639 -23.53 -31.23 10.62
C GLU A 639 -22.49 -30.11 10.61
N GLN A 640 -22.61 -29.13 11.53
CA GLN A 640 -21.67 -28.00 11.62
C GLN A 640 -20.28 -28.48 12.07
N LEU A 641 -20.21 -29.43 13.02
CA LEU A 641 -18.95 -30.06 13.41
C LEU A 641 -18.30 -30.79 12.23
N LYS A 642 -19.09 -31.57 11.47
CA LYS A 642 -18.58 -32.26 10.28
C LYS A 642 -18.06 -31.30 9.23
N GLU A 643 -18.79 -30.22 8.96
CA GLU A 643 -18.37 -29.20 7.99
C GLU A 643 -17.10 -28.49 8.44
N LEU A 644 -17.04 -28.00 9.68
CA LEU A 644 -15.86 -27.31 10.20
C LEU A 644 -14.65 -28.25 10.30
N THR A 645 -14.85 -29.55 10.60
CA THR A 645 -13.80 -30.56 10.54
C THR A 645 -13.26 -30.74 9.12
N ALA A 646 -14.13 -30.73 8.11
CA ALA A 646 -13.70 -30.82 6.71
C ALA A 646 -12.88 -29.60 6.29
N VAL A 647 -13.26 -28.40 6.73
CA VAL A 647 -12.49 -27.17 6.53
C VAL A 647 -11.10 -27.29 7.21
N ALA A 648 -11.04 -27.79 8.43
CA ALA A 648 -9.79 -28.02 9.14
C ALA A 648 -8.86 -28.99 8.40
N GLU A 649 -9.40 -30.08 7.86
CA GLU A 649 -8.65 -31.06 7.09
C GLU A 649 -8.12 -30.48 5.77
N SER A 650 -8.95 -29.69 5.07
CA SER A 650 -8.57 -28.95 3.85
C SER A 650 -7.40 -27.99 4.12
N GLN A 651 -7.55 -27.14 5.12
CA GLN A 651 -6.53 -26.16 5.50
C GLN A 651 -5.25 -26.84 6.02
N ALA A 652 -5.33 -27.93 6.75
CA ALA A 652 -4.17 -28.70 7.19
C ALA A 652 -3.42 -29.33 5.99
N ALA A 653 -4.14 -29.78 4.96
CA ALA A 653 -3.52 -30.24 3.73
C ALA A 653 -2.77 -29.10 3.00
N CYS A 654 -3.41 -27.93 2.86
CA CYS A 654 -2.77 -26.75 2.29
C CYS A 654 -1.53 -26.34 3.09
N TYR A 655 -1.59 -26.33 4.43
CA TYR A 655 -0.44 -26.02 5.27
C TYR A 655 0.76 -26.97 5.04
N ARG A 656 0.51 -28.27 4.94
CA ARG A 656 1.55 -29.25 4.62
C ARG A 656 2.17 -29.03 3.24
N ASP A 657 1.34 -28.63 2.27
CA ASP A 657 1.81 -28.34 0.91
C ASP A 657 2.64 -27.05 0.88
N ASP A 658 2.22 -26.02 1.61
CA ASP A 658 2.94 -24.76 1.73
C ASP A 658 4.29 -24.93 2.44
N LEU A 659 4.37 -25.77 3.48
CA LEU A 659 5.65 -26.11 4.12
C LEU A 659 6.62 -26.82 3.16
N ARG A 660 6.11 -27.71 2.31
CA ARG A 660 6.93 -28.33 1.25
C ARG A 660 7.39 -27.31 0.21
N TYR A 661 6.47 -26.46 -0.23
CA TYR A 661 6.76 -25.36 -1.17
C TYR A 661 7.87 -24.45 -0.62
N MET A 662 7.71 -23.98 0.62
CA MET A 662 8.68 -23.11 1.30
C MET A 662 10.05 -23.77 1.46
N THR A 663 10.08 -25.06 1.77
CA THR A 663 11.32 -25.85 1.85
C THR A 663 12.06 -25.85 0.52
N GLU A 664 11.37 -26.15 -0.58
CA GLU A 664 11.96 -26.18 -1.92
C GLU A 664 12.35 -24.79 -2.42
N ALA A 665 11.55 -23.76 -2.12
CA ALA A 665 11.88 -22.38 -2.43
C ALA A 665 13.15 -21.92 -1.68
N SER A 666 13.26 -22.25 -0.39
CA SER A 666 14.46 -21.96 0.43
C SER A 666 15.71 -22.61 -0.15
N LYS A 667 15.63 -23.86 -0.60
CA LYS A 667 16.75 -24.53 -1.29
C LYS A 667 17.14 -23.82 -2.58
N LYS A 668 16.16 -23.42 -3.41
CA LYS A 668 16.43 -22.71 -4.68
C LYS A 668 17.14 -21.39 -4.45
N ILE A 669 16.70 -20.60 -3.47
CA ILE A 669 17.38 -19.36 -3.10
C ILE A 669 18.76 -19.65 -2.53
N GLY A 670 18.90 -20.68 -1.66
CA GLY A 670 20.20 -21.12 -1.15
C GLY A 670 21.22 -21.41 -2.28
N LEU A 671 20.80 -22.09 -3.35
CA LEU A 671 21.67 -22.36 -4.52
C LEU A 671 22.09 -21.08 -5.26
N LEU A 672 21.20 -20.08 -5.36
CA LEU A 672 21.54 -18.77 -5.94
C LEU A 672 22.56 -18.04 -5.05
N LEU A 673 22.37 -18.09 -3.73
CA LEU A 673 23.27 -17.48 -2.76
C LEU A 673 24.65 -18.15 -2.72
N GLU A 674 24.74 -19.47 -2.92
CA GLU A 674 26.04 -20.14 -3.06
C GLU A 674 26.84 -19.59 -4.24
N LYS A 675 26.20 -19.32 -5.38
CA LYS A 675 26.84 -18.66 -6.52
C LYS A 675 27.26 -17.21 -6.19
N CYS A 676 26.44 -16.47 -5.46
CA CYS A 676 26.83 -15.14 -4.97
C CYS A 676 28.07 -15.19 -4.08
N ARG A 677 28.15 -16.18 -3.17
CA ARG A 677 29.30 -16.38 -2.30
C ARG A 677 30.57 -16.68 -3.09
N GLU A 678 30.49 -17.55 -4.11
CA GLU A 678 31.64 -17.88 -5.00
C GLU A 678 32.10 -16.60 -5.74
N MET A 679 31.18 -15.82 -6.30
CA MET A 679 31.50 -14.55 -6.97
C MET A 679 32.14 -13.54 -6.03
N ALA A 680 31.63 -13.39 -4.81
CA ALA A 680 32.20 -12.47 -3.82
C ALA A 680 33.63 -12.86 -3.40
N ARG A 681 34.02 -14.11 -3.56
CA ARG A 681 35.37 -14.65 -3.29
C ARG A 681 36.24 -14.77 -4.53
N SER A 682 35.79 -14.33 -5.71
CA SER A 682 36.57 -14.42 -6.93
C SER A 682 37.93 -13.71 -6.81
N GLU A 683 38.96 -14.26 -7.46
CA GLU A 683 40.30 -13.64 -7.50
C GLU A 683 40.24 -12.21 -8.02
N GLU A 684 39.37 -11.92 -8.99
CA GLU A 684 39.17 -10.60 -9.58
C GLU A 684 38.75 -9.57 -8.54
N ILE A 685 37.78 -9.90 -7.65
CA ILE A 685 37.34 -9.01 -6.56
C ILE A 685 38.40 -8.95 -5.45
N GLN A 686 39.10 -10.05 -5.16
CA GLN A 686 40.09 -10.11 -4.09
C GLN A 686 41.41 -9.39 -4.46
N THR A 687 41.84 -9.44 -5.70
CA THR A 687 43.10 -8.82 -6.20
C THR A 687 43.18 -7.32 -5.96
N TYR A 688 42.05 -6.62 -5.93
CA TYR A 688 42.00 -5.18 -5.59
C TYR A 688 41.95 -4.94 -4.06
N GLY A 689 42.28 -5.93 -3.25
CA GLY A 689 42.13 -5.97 -1.79
C GLY A 689 43.41 -6.04 -0.96
N GLU A 690 44.54 -6.27 -1.59
CA GLU A 690 45.88 -6.18 -0.99
C GLU A 690 46.52 -4.84 -1.40
#